data_1ec1d71a937758e4bd6053961b323795
#
_entry.id   1ec1d71a937758e4bd6053961b323795
#
_cell.length_a   1.000
_cell.length_b   1.000
_cell.length_c   1.000
_cell.angle_alpha   90.00
_cell.angle_beta   90.00
_cell.angle_gamma   90.00
#
_symmetry.space_group_name_H-M   'P 1'
#
loop_
_entity.id
_entity.type
_entity.pdbx_description
1 polymer ?
#
loop_
_entity_poly.entity_id
_entity_poly.type
_entity_poly.pdbx_seq_one_letter_code
_entity_poly.pdbx_strand_id
1 'polypeptide(L)'
;MNSKTVNFLFYTIIIISPLVFFTDLTRNPYYFQIVFAQAGMVLVWILIMLNQKGVIKHYSNPFEKPMLVFYLWAVVTWIISMFFLNHNYHILQLLEYSKEIYKKNYLFMSMFNEGFKKLLFTITNILLVYFFATNYVNEKNFSKIYYTFFIVGFVASVYGILQYFGIELIWPKVLNPFGGRCVSTFGNPNFLSTFLILLFPLMFVEYLVGRNTVIMFVFMITYFCALLSTLTRSSWAGLVASFIYFCFMFVYIDKKVLVKNFKKLLIIFVSLTILFFIWPKSPIGGNPAPAGRITELQSAKEVYGPLHQRFLIWLCGWDMVKEKFLTGKGWGLFELFYPFYQGKYLFIKKLSHRTHANNAHNEIIEVWSQTGTIGLGIYLLFIITFFVYSYKLAKIQQDKYKKMMVVGLSSTVVAMLTDNLLNVTIHFCVPAFLYFFNIGVLPTFDSTREQKTIKLSNTTVVFAIIVGVFIMIRLWLNFLGEINYFKGFKYSKRNELQPALYYLSNANKFQRYEVNNNYELANTYARLKKLDEAIYYYYEALASNCGYDEIHFNLATILMQKQDLNQAKLHYTQSIFINPLSKEAYAALGSLFLTGDDENIQQATKLFEQAVVAFPNEKDFYNNLGFLYIKSGQDYKALDCYQKALQIDPNFEYAKRNYTILAKKLGVKDDIISVYNNLIQQIIKDVEQKKFDDAEQKCYKVLNTFPNDITAKFYLANILFSKNEIEESISIYKQLLELQPENFNVRYNLAIALMKQKNFYEAEQHLNYILSKQPDNSLVKEQLNIIQQMKNF
;
A
#
# COMPACT_ATOMS: atom_id res chain seq x y z
N MET A 1 16.23 9.33 42.19
CA MET A 1 16.78 9.09 40.82
C MET A 1 16.95 10.45 40.14
N ASN A 2 18.10 10.73 39.59
CA ASN A 2 18.48 12.07 39.07
C ASN A 2 17.83 12.36 37.67
N SER A 3 17.62 13.64 37.38
CA SER A 3 17.29 14.14 36.03
C SER A 3 18.23 13.62 34.92
N LYS A 4 19.42 13.18 35.29
CA LYS A 4 20.41 12.53 34.42
C LYS A 4 19.89 11.23 33.80
N THR A 5 19.17 10.39 34.59
CA THR A 5 18.60 9.11 34.08
C THR A 5 17.51 9.34 33.02
N VAL A 6 16.63 10.31 33.25
CA VAL A 6 15.58 10.68 32.27
C VAL A 6 16.22 11.17 30.96
N ASN A 7 17.21 12.05 31.06
CA ASN A 7 17.94 12.53 29.89
C ASN A 7 18.67 11.41 29.17
N PHE A 8 19.40 10.55 29.89
CA PHE A 8 20.08 9.40 29.30
C PHE A 8 19.11 8.50 28.52
N LEU A 9 17.97 8.14 29.12
CA LEU A 9 16.97 7.31 28.46
C LEU A 9 16.40 8.00 27.21
N PHE A 10 16.12 9.31 27.28
CA PHE A 10 15.63 10.06 26.13
C PHE A 10 16.66 10.08 24.98
N TYR A 11 17.95 10.34 25.28
CA TYR A 11 19.00 10.23 24.25
C TYR A 11 19.10 8.82 23.67
N THR A 12 18.96 7.80 24.49
CA THR A 12 18.94 6.40 24.03
C THR A 12 17.79 6.16 23.04
N ILE A 13 16.58 6.70 23.33
CA ILE A 13 15.44 6.57 22.44
C ILE A 13 15.71 7.24 21.09
N ILE A 14 16.18 8.48 21.07
CA ILE A 14 16.39 9.22 19.82
C ILE A 14 17.57 8.72 18.99
N ILE A 15 18.48 7.95 19.57
CA ILE A 15 19.58 7.29 18.85
C ILE A 15 19.16 5.91 18.35
N ILE A 16 18.63 5.07 19.24
CA ILE A 16 18.34 3.67 18.91
C ILE A 16 17.12 3.54 18.00
N SER A 17 16.03 4.29 18.25
CA SER A 17 14.82 4.15 17.45
C SER A 17 15.04 4.38 15.95
N PRO A 18 15.76 5.39 15.47
CA PRO A 18 16.01 5.56 14.05
C PRO A 18 17.10 4.65 13.47
N LEU A 19 18.05 4.14 14.28
CA LEU A 19 19.25 3.44 13.79
C LEU A 19 19.20 1.92 13.92
N VAL A 20 18.42 1.37 14.85
CA VAL A 20 18.37 -0.07 15.09
C VAL A 20 17.11 -0.68 14.47
N PHE A 21 17.29 -1.70 13.65
CA PHE A 21 16.25 -2.39 12.94
C PHE A 21 16.65 -3.84 12.65
N PHE A 22 15.68 -4.71 12.38
CA PHE A 22 15.91 -6.13 12.17
C PHE A 22 15.13 -6.64 10.96
N THR A 23 15.80 -7.12 9.92
CA THR A 23 15.15 -7.62 8.71
C THR A 23 14.60 -9.02 8.80
N ASP A 24 15.18 -9.86 9.65
CA ASP A 24 14.84 -11.29 9.71
C ASP A 24 14.06 -11.68 10.99
N LEU A 25 13.83 -10.72 11.87
CA LEU A 25 13.18 -10.95 13.16
C LEU A 25 11.66 -10.79 13.07
N THR A 26 11.20 -9.78 12.35
CA THR A 26 9.78 -9.44 12.16
C THR A 26 9.49 -9.19 10.70
N ARG A 27 8.20 -9.31 10.28
CA ARG A 27 7.77 -9.01 8.90
C ARG A 27 8.15 -7.59 8.48
N ASN A 28 7.93 -6.62 9.36
CA ASN A 28 8.29 -5.23 9.14
C ASN A 28 9.59 -4.91 9.86
N PRO A 29 10.70 -4.60 9.17
CA PRO A 29 12.01 -4.36 9.79
C PRO A 29 12.02 -3.28 10.87
N TYR A 30 11.13 -2.31 10.75
CA TYR A 30 10.97 -1.17 11.67
C TYR A 30 10.08 -1.45 12.88
N TYR A 31 9.55 -2.67 13.06
CA TYR A 31 8.63 -2.98 14.18
C TYR A 31 9.29 -2.79 15.55
N PHE A 32 10.57 -3.17 15.66
CA PHE A 32 11.35 -2.91 16.87
C PHE A 32 11.41 -1.41 17.21
N GLN A 33 11.61 -0.54 16.22
CA GLN A 33 11.67 0.91 16.40
C GLN A 33 10.38 1.46 17.02
N ILE A 34 9.22 0.94 16.57
CA ILE A 34 7.92 1.33 17.10
C ILE A 34 7.84 0.97 18.58
N VAL A 35 8.09 -0.28 18.91
CA VAL A 35 7.96 -0.77 20.30
C VAL A 35 8.96 -0.08 21.22
N PHE A 36 10.21 0.08 20.77
CA PHE A 36 11.27 0.69 21.57
C PHE A 36 10.98 2.18 21.87
N ALA A 37 10.57 2.95 20.85
CA ALA A 37 10.23 4.37 21.05
C ALA A 37 9.01 4.54 21.97
N GLN A 38 7.95 3.75 21.74
CA GLN A 38 6.72 3.83 22.52
C GLN A 38 6.92 3.42 23.98
N ALA A 39 7.50 2.25 24.21
CA ALA A 39 7.80 1.78 25.57
C ALA A 39 8.80 2.69 26.29
N GLY A 40 9.80 3.18 25.55
CA GLY A 40 10.79 4.11 26.07
C GLY A 40 10.16 5.43 26.55
N MET A 41 9.22 6.02 25.77
CA MET A 41 8.53 7.25 26.18
C MET A 41 7.61 7.04 27.40
N VAL A 42 6.94 5.90 27.47
CA VAL A 42 6.16 5.55 28.67
C VAL A 42 7.09 5.45 29.90
N LEU A 43 8.24 4.79 29.75
CA LEU A 43 9.21 4.67 30.83
C LEU A 43 9.79 6.03 31.25
N VAL A 44 10.07 6.92 30.28
CA VAL A 44 10.49 8.32 30.56
C VAL A 44 9.46 9.00 31.46
N TRP A 45 8.18 8.90 31.17
CA TRP A 45 7.12 9.53 31.95
C TRP A 45 6.92 8.89 33.34
N ILE A 46 7.02 7.57 33.45
CA ILE A 46 7.03 6.88 34.75
C ILE A 46 8.17 7.41 35.63
N LEU A 47 9.37 7.52 35.08
CA LEU A 47 10.54 8.05 35.81
C LEU A 47 10.37 9.51 36.21
N ILE A 48 9.75 10.34 35.35
CA ILE A 48 9.43 11.73 35.67
C ILE A 48 8.44 11.80 36.85
N MET A 49 7.36 11.04 36.80
CA MET A 49 6.34 11.01 37.88
C MET A 49 6.94 10.56 39.20
N LEU A 50 7.77 9.53 39.19
CA LEU A 50 8.48 9.03 40.39
C LEU A 50 9.48 10.06 40.94
N ASN A 51 10.30 10.67 40.09
CA ASN A 51 11.33 11.63 40.50
C ASN A 51 10.71 12.93 41.06
N GLN A 52 9.62 13.36 40.50
CA GLN A 52 8.98 14.63 40.88
C GLN A 52 7.83 14.44 41.89
N LYS A 53 7.66 13.22 42.42
CA LYS A 53 6.60 12.89 43.41
C LYS A 53 5.22 13.39 42.96
N GLY A 54 4.90 13.22 41.69
CA GLY A 54 3.63 13.65 41.10
C GLY A 54 3.49 15.16 40.85
N VAL A 55 4.54 15.96 41.06
CA VAL A 55 4.53 17.39 40.73
C VAL A 55 5.01 17.59 39.30
N ILE A 56 4.12 17.93 38.38
CA ILE A 56 4.45 18.15 36.97
C ILE A 56 4.39 19.66 36.69
N LYS A 57 5.49 20.16 36.11
CA LYS A 57 5.51 21.51 35.55
C LYS A 57 4.90 21.45 34.16
N HIS A 58 3.93 22.32 33.90
CA HIS A 58 3.28 22.40 32.61
C HIS A 58 3.35 23.83 32.07
N TYR A 59 3.77 23.94 30.80
CA TYR A 59 3.82 25.22 30.08
C TYR A 59 2.72 25.23 29.02
N SER A 60 1.66 25.98 29.25
CA SER A 60 0.53 26.10 28.30
C SER A 60 0.89 26.97 27.10
N ASN A 61 0.27 26.65 25.95
CA ASN A 61 0.37 27.47 24.76
C ASN A 61 -0.98 27.48 23.98
N PRO A 62 -1.20 28.44 23.06
CA PRO A 62 -2.51 28.63 22.43
C PRO A 62 -3.03 27.46 21.59
N PHE A 63 -2.15 26.68 20.94
CA PHE A 63 -2.57 25.58 20.05
C PHE A 63 -2.74 24.23 20.77
N GLU A 64 -2.35 24.15 22.03
CA GLU A 64 -2.50 22.92 22.83
C GLU A 64 -3.96 22.51 23.00
N LYS A 65 -4.84 23.47 23.35
CA LYS A 65 -6.26 23.18 23.52
C LYS A 65 -6.92 22.63 22.24
N PRO A 66 -6.80 23.29 21.07
CA PRO A 66 -7.32 22.73 19.83
C PRO A 66 -6.76 21.33 19.52
N MET A 67 -5.47 21.08 19.75
CA MET A 67 -4.85 19.77 19.56
C MET A 67 -5.49 18.71 20.49
N LEU A 68 -5.64 18.99 21.77
CA LEU A 68 -6.24 18.04 22.72
C LEU A 68 -7.72 17.81 22.42
N VAL A 69 -8.46 18.85 22.04
CA VAL A 69 -9.87 18.73 21.62
C VAL A 69 -9.99 17.86 20.37
N PHE A 70 -9.05 17.99 19.41
CA PHE A 70 -9.03 17.14 18.24
C PHE A 70 -8.88 15.65 18.60
N TYR A 71 -7.90 15.31 19.44
CA TYR A 71 -7.69 13.90 19.83
C TYR A 71 -8.82 13.35 20.71
N LEU A 72 -9.41 14.21 21.57
CA LEU A 72 -10.60 13.82 22.31
C LEU A 72 -11.79 13.53 21.36
N TRP A 73 -12.01 14.41 20.37
CA TRP A 73 -13.03 14.19 19.35
C TRP A 73 -12.77 12.92 18.54
N ALA A 74 -11.52 12.65 18.18
CA ALA A 74 -11.13 11.43 17.51
C ALA A 74 -11.53 10.17 18.31
N VAL A 75 -11.28 10.14 19.62
CA VAL A 75 -11.72 9.05 20.50
C VAL A 75 -13.25 8.98 20.57
N VAL A 76 -13.93 10.13 20.64
CA VAL A 76 -15.41 10.18 20.64
C VAL A 76 -15.98 9.60 19.35
N THR A 77 -15.40 9.92 18.17
CA THR A 77 -15.85 9.36 16.89
C THR A 77 -15.64 7.85 16.80
N TRP A 78 -14.55 7.34 17.37
CA TRP A 78 -14.33 5.90 17.49
C TRP A 78 -15.43 5.22 18.34
N ILE A 79 -15.75 5.78 19.52
CA ILE A 79 -16.81 5.26 20.39
C ILE A 79 -18.19 5.35 19.68
N ILE A 80 -18.49 6.47 19.04
CA ILE A 80 -19.73 6.63 18.26
C ILE A 80 -19.83 5.55 17.17
N SER A 81 -18.73 5.28 16.46
CA SER A 81 -18.73 4.24 15.41
C SER A 81 -19.05 2.86 15.98
N MET A 82 -18.51 2.50 17.13
CA MET A 82 -18.76 1.19 17.74
C MET A 82 -20.22 0.98 18.18
N PHE A 83 -20.89 2.04 18.66
CA PHE A 83 -22.18 1.87 19.35
C PHE A 83 -23.38 2.51 18.65
N PHE A 84 -23.19 3.57 17.87
CA PHE A 84 -24.29 4.43 17.41
C PHE A 84 -24.39 4.62 15.89
N LEU A 85 -23.37 4.20 15.09
CA LEU A 85 -23.47 4.36 13.65
C LEU A 85 -24.15 3.17 12.97
N ASN A 86 -25.03 3.47 12.02
CA ASN A 86 -25.53 2.47 11.09
C ASN A 86 -24.42 2.16 10.08
N HIS A 87 -24.16 0.89 9.91
CA HIS A 87 -23.15 0.37 8.97
C HIS A 87 -23.79 -0.05 7.66
N ASN A 88 -22.96 -0.29 6.65
CA ASN A 88 -23.38 -0.84 5.37
C ASN A 88 -24.13 -2.19 5.57
N TYR A 89 -25.15 -2.45 4.74
CA TYR A 89 -25.98 -3.65 4.82
C TYR A 89 -25.16 -4.96 4.85
N HIS A 90 -24.13 -5.07 3.99
CA HIS A 90 -23.29 -6.27 3.96
C HIS A 90 -22.50 -6.47 5.26
N ILE A 91 -22.08 -5.38 5.89
CA ILE A 91 -21.41 -5.45 7.21
C ILE A 91 -22.42 -5.87 8.28
N LEU A 92 -23.66 -5.39 8.20
CA LEU A 92 -24.72 -5.75 9.15
C LEU A 92 -25.09 -7.23 9.05
N GLN A 93 -25.20 -7.79 7.82
CA GLN A 93 -25.44 -9.22 7.65
C GLN A 93 -24.35 -10.07 8.28
N LEU A 94 -23.09 -9.68 8.11
CA LEU A 94 -21.94 -10.34 8.71
C LEU A 94 -22.01 -10.29 10.25
N LEU A 95 -22.48 -9.18 10.79
CA LEU A 95 -22.65 -8.94 12.21
C LEU A 95 -23.75 -9.84 12.82
N GLU A 96 -24.91 -9.91 12.18
CA GLU A 96 -26.02 -10.75 12.63
C GLU A 96 -25.62 -12.22 12.66
N TYR A 97 -25.01 -12.68 11.57
CA TYR A 97 -24.52 -14.04 11.43
C TYR A 97 -23.48 -14.42 12.50
N SER A 98 -22.54 -13.54 12.79
CA SER A 98 -21.53 -13.79 13.81
C SER A 98 -22.11 -13.94 15.22
N LYS A 99 -23.21 -13.23 15.51
CA LYS A 99 -23.90 -13.34 16.79
C LYS A 99 -24.59 -14.69 17.00
N GLU A 100 -25.18 -15.23 15.95
CA GLU A 100 -25.90 -16.52 16.01
C GLU A 100 -24.96 -17.69 16.28
N ILE A 101 -23.83 -17.77 15.58
CA ILE A 101 -22.95 -18.95 15.60
C ILE A 101 -21.90 -18.90 16.69
N TYR A 102 -21.22 -17.75 16.85
CA TYR A 102 -20.09 -17.63 17.77
C TYR A 102 -20.38 -16.73 18.96
N LYS A 103 -21.57 -16.17 19.09
CA LYS A 103 -21.95 -15.17 20.10
C LYS A 103 -20.97 -13.98 20.12
N LYS A 104 -20.33 -13.69 18.97
CA LYS A 104 -19.33 -12.63 18.78
C LYS A 104 -19.80 -11.62 17.74
N ASN A 105 -19.53 -10.37 18.01
CA ASN A 105 -19.71 -9.28 17.07
C ASN A 105 -18.37 -8.96 16.39
N TYR A 106 -18.10 -9.52 15.21
CA TYR A 106 -16.83 -9.33 14.52
C TYR A 106 -16.54 -7.87 14.20
N LEU A 107 -17.57 -7.13 13.73
CA LEU A 107 -17.38 -5.74 13.40
C LEU A 107 -17.01 -4.92 14.64
N PHE A 108 -17.67 -5.16 15.77
CA PHE A 108 -17.34 -4.50 17.02
C PHE A 108 -15.91 -4.81 17.46
N MET A 109 -15.51 -6.07 17.41
CA MET A 109 -14.16 -6.48 17.80
C MET A 109 -13.09 -5.88 16.87
N SER A 110 -13.34 -5.86 15.56
CA SER A 110 -12.47 -5.22 14.59
C SER A 110 -12.32 -3.72 14.86
N MET A 111 -13.44 -3.00 15.06
CA MET A 111 -13.43 -1.57 15.37
C MET A 111 -12.73 -1.28 16.71
N PHE A 112 -12.97 -2.11 17.73
CA PHE A 112 -12.28 -1.96 19.00
C PHE A 112 -10.78 -2.13 18.85
N ASN A 113 -10.33 -3.19 18.19
CA ASN A 113 -8.92 -3.52 18.04
C ASN A 113 -8.16 -2.46 17.25
N GLU A 114 -8.69 -2.03 16.09
CA GLU A 114 -8.03 -1.04 15.25
C GLU A 114 -8.00 0.35 15.91
N GLY A 115 -9.11 0.79 16.46
CA GLY A 115 -9.15 2.07 17.20
C GLY A 115 -8.25 2.07 18.43
N PHE A 116 -8.14 0.94 19.15
CA PHE A 116 -7.24 0.83 20.30
C PHE A 116 -5.76 0.91 19.90
N LYS A 117 -5.35 0.26 18.81
CA LYS A 117 -4.00 0.42 18.26
C LYS A 117 -3.68 1.89 17.98
N LYS A 118 -4.63 2.61 17.36
CA LYS A 118 -4.48 4.04 17.05
C LYS A 118 -4.46 4.92 18.30
N LEU A 119 -5.23 4.57 19.32
CA LEU A 119 -5.21 5.26 20.61
C LEU A 119 -3.83 5.11 21.29
N LEU A 120 -3.26 3.90 21.33
CA LEU A 120 -1.92 3.68 21.88
C LEU A 120 -0.87 4.50 21.13
N PHE A 121 -0.93 4.53 19.81
CA PHE A 121 -0.05 5.36 18.99
C PHE A 121 -0.19 6.85 19.34
N THR A 122 -1.41 7.35 19.45
CA THR A 122 -1.71 8.75 19.81
C THR A 122 -1.14 9.10 21.18
N ILE A 123 -1.34 8.24 22.18
CA ILE A 123 -0.80 8.50 23.52
C ILE A 123 0.72 8.53 23.47
N THR A 124 1.37 7.49 22.91
CA THR A 124 2.80 7.30 23.05
C THR A 124 3.65 8.16 22.14
N ASN A 125 3.28 8.30 20.86
CA ASN A 125 4.07 9.03 19.87
C ASN A 125 3.65 10.49 19.68
N ILE A 126 2.49 10.86 20.15
CA ILE A 126 1.98 12.24 20.02
C ILE A 126 1.97 12.92 21.37
N LEU A 127 1.09 12.52 22.27
CA LEU A 127 0.88 13.25 23.52
C LEU A 127 2.10 13.19 24.45
N LEU A 128 2.64 11.99 24.73
CA LEU A 128 3.80 11.87 25.62
C LEU A 128 5.02 12.60 25.07
N VAL A 129 5.26 12.54 23.75
CA VAL A 129 6.37 13.22 23.08
C VAL A 129 6.18 14.74 23.11
N TYR A 130 4.99 15.22 22.74
CA TYR A 130 4.65 16.64 22.76
C TYR A 130 4.82 17.25 24.16
N PHE A 131 4.19 16.64 25.18
CA PHE A 131 4.31 17.13 26.55
C PHE A 131 5.72 17.04 27.12
N PHE A 132 6.50 16.01 26.74
CA PHE A 132 7.91 15.95 27.09
C PHE A 132 8.69 17.12 26.46
N ALA A 133 8.51 17.36 25.18
CA ALA A 133 9.19 18.45 24.47
C ALA A 133 8.84 19.82 25.06
N THR A 134 7.55 20.09 25.30
CA THR A 134 7.08 21.38 25.84
C THR A 134 7.58 21.66 27.25
N ASN A 135 7.69 20.64 28.11
CA ASN A 135 7.94 20.81 29.52
C ASN A 135 9.40 20.57 29.94
N TYR A 136 10.16 19.75 29.20
CA TYR A 136 11.51 19.33 29.59
C TYR A 136 12.61 19.78 28.63
N VAL A 137 12.26 20.23 27.41
CA VAL A 137 13.21 20.90 26.52
C VAL A 137 13.31 22.37 26.90
N ASN A 138 14.53 22.86 27.00
CA ASN A 138 14.84 24.26 27.29
C ASN A 138 16.06 24.70 26.47
N GLU A 139 16.39 25.96 26.50
CA GLU A 139 17.49 26.55 25.75
C GLU A 139 18.86 25.89 26.02
N LYS A 140 19.06 25.35 27.23
CA LYS A 140 20.34 24.70 27.61
C LYS A 140 20.53 23.32 27.00
N ASN A 141 19.44 22.54 26.84
CA ASN A 141 19.51 21.19 26.29
C ASN A 141 19.08 21.09 24.82
N PHE A 142 18.38 22.10 24.29
CA PHE A 142 17.89 22.17 22.92
C PHE A 142 18.97 21.81 21.89
N SER A 143 20.07 22.57 21.89
CA SER A 143 21.13 22.36 20.90
C SER A 143 21.71 20.95 20.96
N LYS A 144 21.92 20.39 22.16
CA LYS A 144 22.46 19.01 22.33
C LYS A 144 21.50 17.98 21.73
N ILE A 145 20.20 18.12 21.95
CA ILE A 145 19.18 17.19 21.43
C ILE A 145 19.17 17.24 19.91
N TYR A 146 19.13 18.45 19.31
CA TYR A 146 19.09 18.55 17.85
C TYR A 146 20.41 18.14 17.18
N TYR A 147 21.57 18.43 17.77
CA TYR A 147 22.82 17.89 17.25
C TYR A 147 22.84 16.36 17.30
N THR A 148 22.23 15.73 18.32
CA THR A 148 22.07 14.27 18.33
C THR A 148 21.19 13.80 17.17
N PHE A 149 20.04 14.43 16.92
CA PHE A 149 19.21 14.11 15.76
C PHE A 149 19.95 14.32 14.43
N PHE A 150 20.74 15.38 14.30
CA PHE A 150 21.52 15.64 13.08
C PHE A 150 22.57 14.56 12.84
N ILE A 151 23.26 14.10 13.88
CA ILE A 151 24.24 13.02 13.77
C ILE A 151 23.54 11.70 13.39
N VAL A 152 22.43 11.38 14.06
CA VAL A 152 21.64 10.18 13.77
C VAL A 152 21.17 10.17 12.31
N GLY A 153 20.60 11.27 11.84
CA GLY A 153 20.18 11.41 10.47
C GLY A 153 21.34 11.40 9.46
N PHE A 154 22.52 11.91 9.83
CA PHE A 154 23.72 11.83 9.01
C PHE A 154 24.17 10.38 8.83
N VAL A 155 24.24 9.61 9.92
CA VAL A 155 24.57 8.17 9.86
C VAL A 155 23.58 7.42 8.99
N ALA A 156 22.29 7.64 9.21
CA ALA A 156 21.24 7.02 8.39
C ALA A 156 21.33 7.44 6.91
N SER A 157 21.66 8.71 6.63
CA SER A 157 21.83 9.23 5.26
C SER A 157 23.00 8.58 4.54
N VAL A 158 24.16 8.48 5.20
CA VAL A 158 25.36 7.83 4.63
C VAL A 158 25.04 6.38 4.28
N TYR A 159 24.45 5.62 5.20
CA TYR A 159 24.04 4.25 4.94
C TYR A 159 23.03 4.14 3.80
N GLY A 160 22.02 5.02 3.76
CA GLY A 160 21.04 5.06 2.67
C GLY A 160 21.68 5.35 1.30
N ILE A 161 22.67 6.25 1.22
CA ILE A 161 23.41 6.53 -0.02
C ILE A 161 24.18 5.29 -0.47
N LEU A 162 24.87 4.60 0.45
CA LEU A 162 25.59 3.36 0.14
C LEU A 162 24.64 2.29 -0.42
N GLN A 163 23.46 2.10 0.21
CA GLN A 163 22.41 1.19 -0.31
C GLN A 163 21.97 1.58 -1.72
N TYR A 164 21.79 2.87 -2.01
CA TYR A 164 21.38 3.34 -3.33
C TYR A 164 22.36 2.93 -4.43
N PHE A 165 23.66 2.93 -4.11
CA PHE A 165 24.73 2.49 -5.00
C PHE A 165 25.03 0.98 -4.96
N GLY A 166 24.19 0.19 -4.27
CA GLY A 166 24.36 -1.27 -4.21
C GLY A 166 25.32 -1.76 -3.14
N ILE A 167 25.82 -0.87 -2.27
CA ILE A 167 26.71 -1.24 -1.17
C ILE A 167 25.84 -1.50 0.07
N GLU A 168 25.54 -2.78 0.31
CA GLU A 168 24.74 -3.21 1.46
C GLU A 168 25.66 -3.73 2.58
N LEU A 169 25.79 -2.97 3.67
CA LEU A 169 26.70 -3.29 4.76
C LEU A 169 26.11 -4.22 5.82
N ILE A 170 24.80 -4.16 6.04
CA ILE A 170 24.14 -4.82 7.16
C ILE A 170 23.41 -6.08 6.70
N TRP A 171 22.79 -6.07 5.52
CA TRP A 171 21.94 -7.16 5.04
C TRP A 171 22.19 -7.58 3.59
N PRO A 172 23.35 -8.16 3.30
CA PRO A 172 23.77 -8.46 1.93
C PRO A 172 22.88 -9.45 1.18
N LYS A 173 22.02 -10.17 1.88
CA LYS A 173 21.13 -11.21 1.30
C LYS A 173 19.65 -10.80 1.18
N VAL A 174 19.28 -9.60 1.63
CA VAL A 174 17.88 -9.16 1.60
C VAL A 174 17.61 -8.37 0.34
N LEU A 175 16.65 -8.84 -0.46
CA LEU A 175 16.18 -8.11 -1.63
C LEU A 175 15.47 -6.82 -1.19
N ASN A 176 15.88 -5.70 -1.75
CA ASN A 176 15.21 -4.43 -1.56
C ASN A 176 13.90 -4.40 -2.39
N PRO A 177 12.70 -4.45 -1.75
CA PRO A 177 11.43 -4.51 -2.47
C PRO A 177 11.05 -3.18 -3.14
N PHE A 178 11.85 -2.13 -2.99
CA PHE A 178 11.55 -0.77 -3.45
C PHE A 178 12.26 -0.38 -4.76
N GLY A 179 12.73 -1.35 -5.55
CA GLY A 179 13.28 -1.09 -6.88
C GLY A 179 14.52 -0.19 -6.91
N GLY A 180 15.45 -0.39 -5.96
CA GLY A 180 16.68 0.39 -5.85
C GLY A 180 16.55 1.72 -5.09
N ARG A 181 15.38 2.06 -4.54
CA ARG A 181 15.22 3.17 -3.59
C ARG A 181 15.89 2.82 -2.27
N CYS A 182 16.62 3.74 -1.68
CA CYS A 182 17.23 3.49 -0.38
C CYS A 182 16.19 3.50 0.75
N VAL A 183 16.32 2.58 1.68
CA VAL A 183 15.47 2.46 2.88
C VAL A 183 16.25 2.80 4.16
N SER A 184 17.57 2.74 4.11
CA SER A 184 18.48 2.92 5.25
C SER A 184 18.07 2.04 6.43
N THR A 185 18.18 2.56 7.64
CA THR A 185 17.75 1.94 8.88
C THR A 185 16.24 2.04 9.14
N PHE A 186 15.50 2.77 8.30
CA PHE A 186 14.05 3.01 8.47
C PHE A 186 13.17 1.91 7.84
N GLY A 187 13.75 1.03 7.04
CA GLY A 187 13.01 -0.05 6.36
C GLY A 187 11.97 0.40 5.32
N ASN A 188 11.85 1.71 5.09
CA ASN A 188 10.95 2.29 4.09
C ASN A 188 11.52 3.64 3.61
N PRO A 189 11.63 3.88 2.28
CA PRO A 189 12.19 5.12 1.75
C PRO A 189 11.38 6.37 2.15
N ASN A 190 10.07 6.26 2.33
CA ASN A 190 9.23 7.37 2.72
C ASN A 190 9.49 7.80 4.18
N PHE A 191 9.78 6.85 5.09
CA PHE A 191 10.06 7.17 6.49
C PHE A 191 11.40 7.90 6.65
N LEU A 192 12.43 7.41 5.94
CA LEU A 192 13.73 8.10 5.89
C LEU A 192 13.55 9.51 5.34
N SER A 193 12.92 9.67 4.17
CA SER A 193 12.78 10.97 3.52
C SER A 193 12.04 11.99 4.38
N THR A 194 10.95 11.58 5.04
CA THR A 194 10.20 12.46 5.95
C THR A 194 11.02 12.84 7.18
N PHE A 195 11.76 11.89 7.77
CA PHE A 195 12.65 12.19 8.90
C PHE A 195 13.69 13.25 8.50
N LEU A 196 14.27 13.13 7.30
CA LEU A 196 15.27 14.09 6.82
C LEU A 196 14.68 15.49 6.58
N ILE A 197 13.50 15.61 5.96
CA ILE A 197 12.88 16.92 5.71
C ILE A 197 12.39 17.61 7.00
N LEU A 198 12.13 16.87 8.06
CA LEU A 198 11.80 17.43 9.37
C LEU A 198 13.02 18.03 10.11
N LEU A 199 14.23 17.62 9.78
CA LEU A 199 15.46 18.16 10.36
C LEU A 199 16.10 19.25 9.48
N PHE A 200 15.85 19.21 8.17
CA PHE A 200 16.52 20.06 7.22
C PHE A 200 16.34 21.56 7.47
N PRO A 201 15.13 22.10 7.78
CA PRO A 201 14.96 23.52 8.08
C PRO A 201 15.74 23.98 9.31
N LEU A 202 15.95 23.10 10.28
CA LEU A 202 16.69 23.41 11.50
C LEU A 202 18.21 23.42 11.25
N MET A 203 18.74 22.46 10.48
CA MET A 203 20.13 22.50 10.01
C MET A 203 20.38 23.74 9.15
N PHE A 204 19.37 24.15 8.36
CA PHE A 204 19.46 25.37 7.56
C PHE A 204 19.60 26.63 8.42
N VAL A 205 18.90 26.73 9.56
CA VAL A 205 19.11 27.80 10.53
C VAL A 205 20.51 27.76 11.12
N GLU A 206 21.01 26.59 11.53
CA GLU A 206 22.38 26.42 12.04
C GLU A 206 23.44 26.77 10.99
N TYR A 207 23.20 26.45 9.72
CA TYR A 207 24.06 26.86 8.62
C TYR A 207 24.12 28.38 8.45
N LEU A 208 22.97 29.08 8.56
CA LEU A 208 22.91 30.51 8.33
C LEU A 208 23.54 31.33 9.48
N VAL A 209 23.25 30.96 10.74
CA VAL A 209 23.61 31.76 11.92
C VAL A 209 24.33 30.98 13.03
N GLY A 210 24.43 29.66 12.93
CA GLY A 210 25.07 28.83 13.91
C GLY A 210 26.60 28.91 13.90
N ARG A 211 27.23 28.25 14.89
CA ARG A 211 28.69 28.24 15.06
C ARG A 211 29.42 27.34 14.07
N ASN A 212 28.77 26.26 13.61
CA ASN A 212 29.35 25.18 12.82
C ASN A 212 28.86 25.17 11.36
N THR A 213 28.97 26.32 10.69
CA THR A 213 28.44 26.52 9.31
C THR A 213 28.91 25.44 8.33
N VAL A 214 30.20 25.06 8.33
CA VAL A 214 30.76 24.08 7.39
C VAL A 214 30.19 22.68 7.66
N ILE A 215 30.15 22.27 8.93
CA ILE A 215 29.61 20.95 9.32
C ILE A 215 28.13 20.87 8.91
N MET A 216 27.35 21.91 9.15
CA MET A 216 25.93 21.95 8.77
C MET A 216 25.74 21.92 7.25
N PHE A 217 26.62 22.58 6.50
CA PHE A 217 26.62 22.48 5.05
C PHE A 217 26.84 21.03 4.58
N VAL A 218 27.86 20.35 5.10
CA VAL A 218 28.15 18.95 4.78
C VAL A 218 26.97 18.03 5.14
N PHE A 219 26.37 18.23 6.32
CA PHE A 219 25.19 17.46 6.72
C PHE A 219 23.99 17.69 5.78
N MET A 220 23.73 18.94 5.42
CA MET A 220 22.63 19.26 4.48
C MET A 220 22.84 18.65 3.10
N ILE A 221 24.06 18.68 2.56
CA ILE A 221 24.40 18.01 1.29
C ILE A 221 24.18 16.49 1.39
N THR A 222 24.69 15.87 2.47
CA THR A 222 24.50 14.41 2.69
C THR A 222 23.03 14.04 2.83
N TYR A 223 22.24 14.82 3.58
CA TYR A 223 20.80 14.61 3.71
C TYR A 223 20.08 14.75 2.38
N PHE A 224 20.46 15.74 1.59
CA PHE A 224 19.85 15.95 0.28
C PHE A 224 20.18 14.80 -0.69
N CYS A 225 21.42 14.32 -0.70
CA CYS A 225 21.81 13.15 -1.46
C CYS A 225 21.02 11.90 -1.04
N ALA A 226 20.84 11.68 0.27
CA ALA A 226 20.01 10.59 0.76
C ALA A 226 18.53 10.78 0.38
N LEU A 227 18.02 12.02 0.46
CA LEU A 227 16.65 12.36 0.04
C LEU A 227 16.42 12.07 -1.45
N LEU A 228 17.38 12.41 -2.32
CA LEU A 228 17.36 12.04 -3.74
C LEU A 228 17.37 10.53 -3.93
N SER A 229 18.18 9.81 -3.16
CA SER A 229 18.29 8.34 -3.20
C SER A 229 17.01 7.62 -2.73
N THR A 230 16.15 8.26 -1.93
CA THR A 230 14.83 7.71 -1.58
C THR A 230 13.84 7.76 -2.73
N LEU A 231 14.04 8.62 -3.72
CA LEU A 231 13.14 8.88 -4.84
C LEU A 231 11.70 9.23 -4.40
N THR A 232 11.52 9.87 -3.24
CA THR A 232 10.22 10.20 -2.65
C THR A 232 9.80 11.61 -3.04
N ARG A 233 8.97 11.73 -4.08
CA ARG A 233 8.53 13.02 -4.68
C ARG A 233 7.76 13.91 -3.71
N SER A 234 6.90 13.33 -2.84
CA SER A 234 6.16 14.09 -1.83
C SER A 234 7.09 14.81 -0.85
N SER A 235 8.16 14.14 -0.42
CA SER A 235 9.14 14.75 0.49
C SER A 235 9.99 15.82 -0.19
N TRP A 236 10.27 15.69 -1.49
CA TRP A 236 10.91 16.80 -2.26
C TRP A 236 10.01 18.04 -2.27
N ALA A 237 8.70 17.83 -2.55
CA ALA A 237 7.73 18.93 -2.49
C ALA A 237 7.63 19.53 -1.08
N GLY A 238 7.65 18.68 -0.04
CA GLY A 238 7.67 19.11 1.35
C GLY A 238 8.87 19.97 1.70
N LEU A 239 10.07 19.58 1.24
CA LEU A 239 11.29 20.38 1.43
C LEU A 239 11.21 21.74 0.72
N VAL A 240 10.79 21.75 -0.54
CA VAL A 240 10.62 23.01 -1.32
C VAL A 240 9.59 23.91 -0.65
N ALA A 241 8.43 23.39 -0.26
CA ALA A 241 7.40 24.16 0.44
C ALA A 241 7.92 24.76 1.76
N SER A 242 8.72 23.99 2.51
CA SER A 242 9.33 24.48 3.76
C SER A 242 10.30 25.64 3.54
N PHE A 243 11.10 25.61 2.46
CA PHE A 243 11.99 26.72 2.10
C PHE A 243 11.23 27.97 1.63
N ILE A 244 10.20 27.76 0.80
CA ILE A 244 9.33 28.86 0.36
C ILE A 244 8.71 29.55 1.58
N TYR A 245 8.14 28.75 2.50
CA TYR A 245 7.57 29.26 3.74
C TYR A 245 8.61 29.99 4.60
N PHE A 246 9.82 29.43 4.76
CA PHE A 246 10.90 30.05 5.50
C PHE A 246 11.26 31.42 4.94
N CYS A 247 11.47 31.51 3.64
CA CYS A 247 11.78 32.78 2.98
C CYS A 247 10.62 33.78 3.07
N PHE A 248 9.39 33.32 2.85
CA PHE A 248 8.17 34.11 2.98
C PHE A 248 8.06 34.74 4.38
N MET A 249 8.22 33.95 5.43
CA MET A 249 8.19 34.43 6.81
C MET A 249 9.19 35.57 7.02
N PHE A 250 10.42 35.45 6.52
CA PHE A 250 11.43 36.52 6.70
C PHE A 250 11.19 37.76 5.86
N VAL A 251 10.52 37.66 4.72
CA VAL A 251 10.08 38.85 3.96
C VAL A 251 9.17 39.73 4.79
N TYR A 252 8.28 39.13 5.59
CA TYR A 252 7.30 39.86 6.42
C TYR A 252 7.82 40.21 7.82
N ILE A 253 8.72 39.39 8.42
CA ILE A 253 9.17 39.60 9.79
C ILE A 253 10.44 40.45 9.82
N ASP A 254 11.45 40.08 9.03
CA ASP A 254 12.76 40.77 9.02
C ASP A 254 13.54 40.45 7.73
N LYS A 255 13.23 41.12 6.65
CA LYS A 255 13.91 40.94 5.35
C LYS A 255 15.44 41.08 5.38
N LYS A 256 15.99 41.84 6.36
CA LYS A 256 17.44 42.02 6.53
C LYS A 256 18.17 40.70 6.77
N VAL A 257 17.49 39.71 7.36
CA VAL A 257 18.04 38.37 7.58
C VAL A 257 18.37 37.70 6.24
N LEU A 258 17.45 37.74 5.25
CA LEU A 258 17.68 37.18 3.93
C LEU A 258 18.81 37.90 3.19
N VAL A 259 18.79 39.22 3.17
CA VAL A 259 19.83 40.04 2.52
C VAL A 259 21.22 39.75 3.10
N LYS A 260 21.36 39.75 4.45
CA LYS A 260 22.64 39.47 5.13
C LYS A 260 23.18 38.06 4.83
N ASN A 261 22.31 37.09 4.62
CA ASN A 261 22.69 35.71 4.38
C ASN A 261 22.62 35.34 2.87
N PHE A 262 22.41 36.27 1.95
CA PHE A 262 22.18 36.02 0.54
C PHE A 262 23.23 35.10 -0.10
N LYS A 263 24.52 35.34 0.19
CA LYS A 263 25.60 34.47 -0.31
C LYS A 263 25.45 33.04 0.14
N LYS A 264 25.12 32.79 1.43
CA LYS A 264 24.89 31.44 1.95
C LYS A 264 23.65 30.80 1.34
N LEU A 265 22.57 31.59 1.15
CA LEU A 265 21.35 31.13 0.48
C LEU A 265 21.62 30.72 -0.96
N LEU A 266 22.38 31.54 -1.70
CA LEU A 266 22.74 31.24 -3.08
C LEU A 266 23.59 29.97 -3.18
N ILE A 267 24.63 29.84 -2.33
CA ILE A 267 25.51 28.66 -2.32
C ILE A 267 24.71 27.38 -2.10
N ILE A 268 23.86 27.33 -1.08
CA ILE A 268 23.09 26.11 -0.79
C ILE A 268 22.09 25.83 -1.91
N PHE A 269 21.35 26.83 -2.39
CA PHE A 269 20.39 26.66 -3.47
C PHE A 269 21.03 26.12 -4.74
N VAL A 270 22.15 26.74 -5.18
CA VAL A 270 22.89 26.29 -6.37
C VAL A 270 23.42 24.88 -6.17
N SER A 271 24.00 24.56 -4.99
CA SER A 271 24.50 23.22 -4.69
C SER A 271 23.40 22.15 -4.75
N LEU A 272 22.24 22.42 -4.14
CA LEU A 272 21.12 21.47 -4.17
C LEU A 272 20.55 21.30 -5.59
N THR A 273 20.45 22.39 -6.36
CA THR A 273 19.98 22.35 -7.75
C THR A 273 20.93 21.54 -8.63
N ILE A 274 22.23 21.78 -8.54
CA ILE A 274 23.24 21.01 -9.29
C ILE A 274 23.11 19.54 -8.92
N LEU A 275 23.11 19.19 -7.64
CA LEU A 275 22.99 17.80 -7.18
C LEU A 275 21.72 17.13 -7.69
N PHE A 276 20.58 17.83 -7.74
CA PHE A 276 19.34 17.28 -8.26
C PHE A 276 19.45 16.81 -9.72
N PHE A 277 20.10 17.60 -10.57
CA PHE A 277 20.24 17.28 -11.98
C PHE A 277 21.36 16.28 -12.29
N ILE A 278 22.44 16.26 -11.50
CA ILE A 278 23.58 15.35 -11.73
C ILE A 278 23.47 14.03 -10.99
N TRP A 279 22.50 13.87 -10.04
CA TRP A 279 22.39 12.65 -9.23
C TRP A 279 22.10 11.45 -10.13
N PRO A 280 22.95 10.42 -10.10
CA PRO A 280 22.84 9.32 -11.05
C PRO A 280 21.66 8.39 -10.73
N LYS A 281 21.30 7.56 -11.71
CA LYS A 281 20.38 6.44 -11.52
C LYS A 281 21.02 5.38 -10.62
N SER A 282 20.20 4.72 -9.77
CA SER A 282 20.68 3.56 -8.99
C SER A 282 21.10 2.41 -9.90
N PRO A 283 22.25 1.78 -9.65
CA PRO A 283 22.71 0.62 -10.43
C PRO A 283 21.91 -0.66 -10.15
N ILE A 284 21.16 -0.71 -9.03
CA ILE A 284 20.45 -1.92 -8.54
C ILE A 284 18.93 -1.87 -8.75
N GLY A 285 18.42 -0.99 -9.57
CA GLY A 285 16.97 -0.88 -9.74
C GLY A 285 16.51 -0.32 -11.06
N GLY A 286 15.24 -0.57 -11.40
CA GLY A 286 14.59 -0.07 -12.61
C GLY A 286 14.17 1.39 -12.59
N ASN A 287 14.24 2.07 -11.42
CA ASN A 287 13.79 3.44 -11.28
C ASN A 287 14.71 4.42 -12.02
N PRO A 288 14.17 5.48 -12.68
CA PRO A 288 14.99 6.52 -13.31
C PRO A 288 15.76 7.36 -12.28
N ALA A 289 16.71 8.16 -12.75
CA ALA A 289 17.38 9.18 -11.93
C ALA A 289 16.35 10.20 -11.39
N PRO A 290 16.67 10.93 -10.29
CA PRO A 290 15.73 11.90 -9.71
C PRO A 290 15.14 12.90 -10.70
N ALA A 291 15.96 13.48 -11.59
CA ALA A 291 15.49 14.40 -12.62
C ALA A 291 14.49 13.76 -13.59
N GLY A 292 14.71 12.49 -14.00
CA GLY A 292 13.79 11.72 -14.84
C GLY A 292 12.46 11.38 -14.18
N ARG A 293 12.40 11.36 -12.86
CA ARG A 293 11.15 11.12 -12.10
C ARG A 293 10.11 12.25 -12.26
N ILE A 294 10.52 13.44 -12.65
CA ILE A 294 9.58 14.55 -12.91
C ILE A 294 8.74 14.25 -14.16
N THR A 295 9.35 13.67 -15.19
CA THR A 295 8.66 13.32 -16.45
C THR A 295 7.66 12.19 -16.29
N GLU A 296 7.85 11.31 -15.29
CA GLU A 296 6.85 10.28 -14.95
C GLU A 296 5.49 10.84 -14.48
N LEU A 297 5.40 12.11 -14.13
CA LEU A 297 4.11 12.76 -13.86
C LEU A 297 3.22 12.82 -15.11
N GLN A 298 3.80 12.75 -16.30
CA GLN A 298 3.05 12.67 -17.56
C GLN A 298 2.43 11.26 -17.78
N SER A 299 3.02 10.21 -17.19
CA SER A 299 2.47 8.85 -17.20
C SER A 299 1.31 8.63 -16.20
N ALA A 300 0.84 9.68 -15.56
CA ALA A 300 -0.33 9.64 -14.66
C ALA A 300 -1.63 9.14 -15.35
N LYS A 301 -1.61 9.01 -16.67
CA LYS A 301 -2.68 8.41 -17.48
C LYS A 301 -2.64 6.88 -17.52
N GLU A 302 -1.58 6.25 -17.01
CA GLU A 302 -1.47 4.78 -16.96
C GLU A 302 -2.45 4.20 -15.95
N VAL A 303 -3.31 3.34 -16.42
CA VAL A 303 -4.45 2.74 -15.68
C VAL A 303 -4.00 1.94 -14.44
N TYR A 304 -2.74 1.56 -14.32
CA TYR A 304 -2.21 0.72 -13.23
C TYR A 304 -1.12 1.39 -12.39
N GLY A 305 -0.89 2.71 -12.54
CA GLY A 305 0.14 3.43 -11.81
C GLY A 305 -0.20 3.73 -10.34
N PRO A 306 0.80 4.05 -9.51
CA PRO A 306 0.59 4.39 -8.09
C PRO A 306 -0.36 5.56 -7.86
N LEU A 307 -0.52 6.46 -8.83
CA LEU A 307 -1.46 7.58 -8.76
C LEU A 307 -2.91 7.09 -8.90
N HIS A 308 -3.17 6.12 -9.76
CA HIS A 308 -4.49 5.50 -9.92
C HIS A 308 -4.95 4.79 -8.63
N GLN A 309 -4.05 4.08 -7.96
CA GLN A 309 -4.36 3.45 -6.67
C GLN A 309 -4.76 4.49 -5.63
N ARG A 310 -4.03 5.62 -5.55
CA ARG A 310 -4.39 6.72 -4.64
C ARG A 310 -5.74 7.33 -4.99
N PHE A 311 -6.06 7.47 -6.28
CA PHE A 311 -7.36 7.98 -6.72
C PHE A 311 -8.51 7.08 -6.25
N LEU A 312 -8.35 5.75 -6.37
CA LEU A 312 -9.32 4.79 -5.83
C LEU A 312 -9.50 4.98 -4.31
N ILE A 313 -8.39 5.07 -3.58
CA ILE A 313 -8.39 5.26 -2.13
C ILE A 313 -9.10 6.57 -1.75
N TRP A 314 -8.85 7.65 -2.46
CA TRP A 314 -9.49 8.95 -2.20
C TRP A 314 -10.98 8.96 -2.53
N LEU A 315 -11.41 8.28 -3.59
CA LEU A 315 -12.82 8.11 -3.92
C LEU A 315 -13.56 7.33 -2.83
N CYS A 316 -12.95 6.26 -2.32
CA CYS A 316 -13.49 5.51 -1.20
C CYS A 316 -13.57 6.36 0.08
N GLY A 317 -12.50 7.10 0.40
CA GLY A 317 -12.48 8.03 1.53
C GLY A 317 -13.55 9.12 1.40
N TRP A 318 -13.77 9.64 0.20
CA TRP A 318 -14.83 10.61 -0.06
C TRP A 318 -16.24 10.03 0.13
N ASP A 319 -16.46 8.76 -0.26
CA ASP A 319 -17.74 8.11 0.01
C ASP A 319 -17.98 7.87 1.51
N MET A 320 -16.93 7.54 2.25
CA MET A 320 -17.00 7.45 3.71
C MET A 320 -17.40 8.81 4.32
N VAL A 321 -16.83 9.93 3.81
CA VAL A 321 -17.23 11.29 4.21
C VAL A 321 -18.71 11.55 3.90
N LYS A 322 -19.17 11.28 2.68
CA LYS A 322 -20.57 11.51 2.28
C LYS A 322 -21.56 10.74 3.15
N GLU A 323 -21.23 9.51 3.51
CA GLU A 323 -22.11 8.67 4.32
C GLU A 323 -22.19 9.16 5.76
N LYS A 324 -21.08 9.66 6.34
CA LYS A 324 -21.00 10.14 7.72
C LYS A 324 -20.33 11.52 7.79
N PHE A 325 -20.98 12.51 7.19
CA PHE A 325 -20.43 13.85 6.94
C PHE A 325 -19.95 14.57 8.21
N LEU A 326 -20.72 14.51 9.32
CA LEU A 326 -20.39 15.26 10.55
C LEU A 326 -19.36 14.54 11.43
N THR A 327 -19.49 13.22 11.60
CA THR A 327 -18.73 12.43 12.59
C THR A 327 -17.64 11.54 11.97
N GLY A 328 -17.70 11.32 10.66
CA GLY A 328 -16.84 10.33 10.00
C GLY A 328 -17.17 8.88 10.41
N LYS A 329 -16.33 7.96 9.99
CA LYS A 329 -16.47 6.51 10.24
C LYS A 329 -15.82 6.03 11.54
N GLY A 330 -15.14 6.91 12.27
CA GLY A 330 -14.43 6.61 13.52
C GLY A 330 -12.91 6.59 13.35
N TRP A 331 -12.23 7.13 14.34
CA TRP A 331 -10.77 7.23 14.38
C TRP A 331 -10.10 5.86 14.39
N GLY A 332 -9.11 5.68 13.50
CA GLY A 332 -8.36 4.44 13.36
C GLY A 332 -9.05 3.38 12.49
N LEU A 333 -10.23 3.67 11.90
CA LEU A 333 -11.05 2.68 11.22
C LEU A 333 -11.00 2.76 9.69
N PHE A 334 -10.09 3.54 9.11
CA PHE A 334 -9.97 3.68 7.65
C PHE A 334 -9.68 2.32 7.00
N GLU A 335 -8.67 1.61 7.47
CA GLU A 335 -8.27 0.28 6.97
C GLU A 335 -9.41 -0.73 7.02
N LEU A 336 -10.22 -0.68 8.08
CA LEU A 336 -11.36 -1.58 8.26
C LEU A 336 -12.49 -1.31 7.25
N PHE A 337 -12.85 -0.04 7.03
CA PHE A 337 -14.00 0.31 6.21
C PHE A 337 -13.68 0.46 4.73
N TYR A 338 -12.46 0.87 4.38
CA TYR A 338 -12.04 1.09 3.00
C TYR A 338 -12.41 -0.06 2.04
N PRO A 339 -12.18 -1.35 2.37
CA PRO A 339 -12.46 -2.47 1.46
C PRO A 339 -13.94 -2.55 1.03
N PHE A 340 -14.87 -2.12 1.87
CA PHE A 340 -16.31 -2.15 1.58
C PHE A 340 -16.77 -1.05 0.61
N TYR A 341 -15.91 -0.07 0.30
CA TYR A 341 -16.20 1.00 -0.67
C TYR A 341 -15.48 0.81 -1.99
N GLN A 342 -14.41 0.01 -2.05
CA GLN A 342 -13.61 -0.12 -3.27
C GLN A 342 -14.32 -0.90 -4.38
N GLY A 343 -15.16 -1.89 -4.04
CA GLY A 343 -15.74 -2.83 -4.99
C GLY A 343 -16.45 -2.16 -6.17
N LYS A 344 -17.30 -1.14 -5.91
CA LYS A 344 -18.02 -0.41 -6.96
C LYS A 344 -17.10 0.33 -7.94
N TYR A 345 -15.94 0.81 -7.48
CA TYR A 345 -14.98 1.52 -8.33
C TYR A 345 -14.12 0.58 -9.15
N LEU A 346 -13.76 -0.57 -8.60
CA LEU A 346 -13.05 -1.62 -9.32
C LEU A 346 -13.89 -2.13 -10.49
N PHE A 347 -15.21 -2.27 -10.30
CA PHE A 347 -16.14 -2.77 -11.28
C PHE A 347 -16.41 -1.76 -12.41
N ILE A 348 -16.67 -0.48 -12.07
CA ILE A 348 -17.14 0.52 -13.05
C ILE A 348 -16.03 1.06 -13.95
N LYS A 349 -14.84 1.27 -13.42
CA LYS A 349 -13.81 2.08 -14.11
C LYS A 349 -12.59 1.33 -14.57
N LYS A 350 -12.51 0.03 -14.39
CA LYS A 350 -11.26 -0.73 -14.56
C LYS A 350 -10.10 -0.02 -13.83
N LEU A 351 -10.42 0.62 -12.70
CA LEU A 351 -9.46 1.22 -11.81
C LEU A 351 -8.71 0.08 -11.15
N SER A 352 -7.66 -0.34 -11.78
CA SER A 352 -6.57 -1.16 -11.28
C SER A 352 -6.88 -2.26 -10.23
N HIS A 353 -5.83 -2.92 -9.78
CA HIS A 353 -5.90 -4.00 -8.81
C HIS A 353 -6.52 -3.56 -7.48
N ARG A 354 -7.27 -4.47 -6.85
CA ARG A 354 -7.62 -4.40 -5.45
C ARG A 354 -6.41 -3.98 -4.60
N THR A 355 -6.59 -3.02 -3.71
CA THR A 355 -5.57 -2.58 -2.77
C THR A 355 -6.02 -2.80 -1.33
N HIS A 356 -5.11 -3.23 -0.46
CA HIS A 356 -5.28 -3.13 0.98
C HIS A 356 -4.64 -1.82 1.44
N ALA A 357 -5.45 -0.77 1.57
CA ALA A 357 -4.97 0.53 1.98
C ALA A 357 -5.11 0.68 3.49
N ASN A 358 -4.00 0.73 4.20
CA ASN A 358 -3.97 0.98 5.64
C ASN A 358 -4.31 2.44 5.99
N ASN A 359 -4.16 3.35 5.04
CA ASN A 359 -4.38 4.79 5.19
C ASN A 359 -4.77 5.41 3.85
N ALA A 360 -5.36 6.63 3.89
CA ALA A 360 -5.80 7.33 2.68
C ALA A 360 -4.67 7.87 1.79
N HIS A 361 -3.41 7.81 2.19
CA HIS A 361 -2.30 8.49 1.51
C HIS A 361 -2.53 9.99 1.24
N ASN A 362 -3.36 10.62 2.06
CA ASN A 362 -3.65 12.04 2.10
C ASN A 362 -4.25 12.37 3.48
N GLU A 363 -3.55 13.17 4.27
CA GLU A 363 -3.94 13.46 5.66
C GLU A 363 -5.30 14.15 5.77
N ILE A 364 -5.66 15.00 4.82
CA ILE A 364 -6.95 15.68 4.83
C ILE A 364 -8.10 14.66 4.68
N ILE A 365 -7.97 13.76 3.70
CA ILE A 365 -8.98 12.70 3.47
C ILE A 365 -9.00 11.72 4.65
N GLU A 366 -7.82 11.36 5.18
CA GLU A 366 -7.67 10.48 6.33
C GLU A 366 -8.44 11.04 7.54
N VAL A 367 -8.17 12.27 7.92
CA VAL A 367 -8.83 12.95 9.05
C VAL A 367 -10.33 13.12 8.78
N TRP A 368 -10.70 13.59 7.58
CA TRP A 368 -12.10 13.87 7.25
C TRP A 368 -12.96 12.60 7.23
N SER A 369 -12.49 11.54 6.60
CA SER A 369 -13.23 10.27 6.52
C SER A 369 -13.43 9.61 7.88
N GLN A 370 -12.49 9.78 8.81
CA GLN A 370 -12.54 9.17 10.14
C GLN A 370 -13.23 10.03 11.19
N THR A 371 -13.05 11.35 11.16
CA THR A 371 -13.53 12.26 12.22
C THR A 371 -14.64 13.22 11.76
N GLY A 372 -15.00 13.14 10.48
CA GLY A 372 -16.03 13.99 9.87
C GLY A 372 -15.60 15.45 9.75
N THR A 373 -16.52 16.28 9.30
CA THR A 373 -16.29 17.73 9.09
C THR A 373 -16.01 18.45 10.41
N ILE A 374 -16.62 18.02 11.52
CA ILE A 374 -16.33 18.58 12.84
C ILE A 374 -14.86 18.34 13.21
N GLY A 375 -14.38 17.11 13.07
CA GLY A 375 -12.99 16.77 13.39
C GLY A 375 -11.99 17.48 12.48
N LEU A 376 -12.26 17.53 11.17
CA LEU A 376 -11.44 18.28 10.22
C LEU A 376 -11.38 19.77 10.59
N GLY A 377 -12.49 20.38 10.96
CA GLY A 377 -12.54 21.78 11.41
C GLY A 377 -11.66 22.04 12.64
N ILE A 378 -11.71 21.13 13.63
CA ILE A 378 -10.87 21.21 14.84
C ILE A 378 -9.39 21.01 14.49
N TYR A 379 -9.08 20.04 13.60
CA TYR A 379 -7.72 19.81 13.13
C TYR A 379 -7.15 21.04 12.41
N LEU A 380 -7.91 21.64 11.51
CA LEU A 380 -7.50 22.89 10.83
C LEU A 380 -7.34 24.03 11.82
N LEU A 381 -8.21 24.15 12.83
CA LEU A 381 -8.07 25.14 13.89
C LEU A 381 -6.76 24.95 14.67
N PHE A 382 -6.39 23.73 14.99
CA PHE A 382 -5.08 23.42 15.60
C PHE A 382 -3.93 23.92 14.73
N ILE A 383 -3.92 23.59 13.44
CA ILE A 383 -2.87 23.99 12.50
C ILE A 383 -2.81 25.53 12.34
N ILE A 384 -3.94 26.18 12.16
CA ILE A 384 -4.02 27.64 12.04
C ILE A 384 -3.49 28.32 13.31
N THR A 385 -3.93 27.84 14.47
CA THR A 385 -3.51 28.42 15.77
C THR A 385 -2.00 28.24 15.97
N PHE A 386 -1.42 27.09 15.56
CA PHE A 386 0.01 26.86 15.60
C PHE A 386 0.77 27.87 14.73
N PHE A 387 0.36 28.11 13.49
CA PHE A 387 1.03 29.07 12.59
C PHE A 387 0.87 30.51 13.04
N VAL A 388 -0.31 30.90 13.52
CA VAL A 388 -0.55 32.23 14.09
C VAL A 388 0.35 32.47 15.30
N TYR A 389 0.46 31.49 16.19
CA TYR A 389 1.35 31.58 17.35
C TYR A 389 2.82 31.65 16.93
N SER A 390 3.25 30.80 16.00
CA SER A 390 4.62 30.81 15.46
C SER A 390 5.00 32.15 14.84
N TYR A 391 4.09 32.76 14.04
CA TYR A 391 4.28 34.09 13.45
C TYR A 391 4.42 35.17 14.52
N LYS A 392 3.49 35.21 15.49
CA LYS A 392 3.54 36.20 16.59
C LYS A 392 4.84 36.05 17.39
N LEU A 393 5.21 34.83 17.75
CA LEU A 393 6.42 34.53 18.49
C LEU A 393 7.69 34.98 17.73
N ALA A 394 7.79 34.62 16.44
CA ALA A 394 8.92 35.03 15.60
C ALA A 394 9.02 36.56 15.46
N LYS A 395 7.88 37.27 15.43
CA LYS A 395 7.84 38.73 15.31
C LYS A 395 8.36 39.45 16.58
N ILE A 396 8.01 38.94 17.76
CA ILE A 396 8.41 39.56 19.04
C ILE A 396 9.84 39.22 19.46
N GLN A 397 10.41 38.14 18.94
CA GLN A 397 11.78 37.70 19.28
C GLN A 397 12.83 38.71 18.86
N GLN A 398 13.63 39.18 19.82
CA GLN A 398 14.77 40.08 19.58
C GLN A 398 16.04 39.32 19.19
N ASP A 399 16.26 38.17 19.82
CA ASP A 399 17.41 37.32 19.50
C ASP A 399 17.24 36.71 18.10
N LYS A 400 18.23 36.96 17.23
CA LYS A 400 18.23 36.54 15.84
C LYS A 400 18.20 35.02 15.69
N TYR A 401 18.97 34.28 16.51
CA TYR A 401 19.04 32.84 16.46
C TYR A 401 17.69 32.21 16.86
N LYS A 402 17.11 32.68 17.98
CA LYS A 402 15.80 32.22 18.45
C LYS A 402 14.70 32.53 17.42
N LYS A 403 14.69 33.73 16.85
CA LYS A 403 13.76 34.12 15.77
C LYS A 403 13.84 33.13 14.60
N MET A 404 15.06 32.83 14.13
CA MET A 404 15.25 31.92 13.03
C MET A 404 14.88 30.47 13.39
N MET A 405 15.13 30.03 14.64
CA MET A 405 14.71 28.70 15.11
C MET A 405 13.20 28.55 15.17
N VAL A 406 12.45 29.58 15.60
CA VAL A 406 10.99 29.57 15.58
C VAL A 406 10.46 29.37 14.14
N VAL A 407 11.03 30.13 13.19
CA VAL A 407 10.66 29.98 11.76
C VAL A 407 11.10 28.61 11.22
N GLY A 408 12.30 28.13 11.59
CA GLY A 408 12.78 26.80 11.24
C GLY A 408 11.85 25.68 11.73
N LEU A 409 11.44 25.72 13.01
CA LEU A 409 10.51 24.75 13.59
C LEU A 409 9.13 24.79 12.89
N SER A 410 8.59 25.99 12.61
CA SER A 410 7.32 26.06 11.85
C SER A 410 7.45 25.60 10.40
N SER A 411 8.63 25.79 9.78
CA SER A 411 8.92 25.23 8.45
C SER A 411 8.94 23.71 8.42
N THR A 412 9.34 23.04 9.53
CA THR A 412 9.26 21.58 9.62
C THR A 412 7.81 21.09 9.58
N VAL A 413 6.88 21.85 10.16
CA VAL A 413 5.45 21.53 10.12
C VAL A 413 4.91 21.68 8.69
N VAL A 414 5.31 22.73 7.96
CA VAL A 414 4.96 22.87 6.53
C VAL A 414 5.50 21.70 5.71
N ALA A 415 6.74 21.27 5.94
CA ALA A 415 7.33 20.12 5.26
C ALA A 415 6.49 18.86 5.46
N MET A 416 6.10 18.56 6.70
CA MET A 416 5.28 17.39 7.04
C MET A 416 3.90 17.46 6.44
N LEU A 417 3.20 18.57 6.55
CA LEU A 417 1.86 18.74 6.00
C LEU A 417 1.84 18.59 4.48
N THR A 418 2.85 19.16 3.81
CA THR A 418 2.97 19.02 2.34
C THR A 418 3.30 17.59 1.93
N ASP A 419 4.24 16.95 2.61
CA ASP A 419 4.58 15.53 2.36
C ASP A 419 3.34 14.63 2.51
N ASN A 420 2.54 14.84 3.54
CA ASN A 420 1.37 14.02 3.85
C ASN A 420 0.11 14.36 3.04
N LEU A 421 0.17 15.27 2.07
CA LEU A 421 -0.85 15.35 1.00
C LEU A 421 -0.77 14.16 0.04
N LEU A 422 0.39 13.50 -0.06
CA LEU A 422 0.62 12.35 -0.94
C LEU A 422 1.32 11.19 -0.22
N ASN A 423 1.41 11.24 1.10
CA ASN A 423 2.09 10.25 1.93
C ASN A 423 1.29 10.02 3.23
N VAL A 424 1.79 9.15 4.11
CA VAL A 424 1.11 8.78 5.38
C VAL A 424 2.07 8.74 6.57
N THR A 425 3.21 9.38 6.45
CA THR A 425 4.33 9.24 7.39
C THR A 425 4.04 9.81 8.78
N ILE A 426 3.05 10.70 8.91
CA ILE A 426 2.55 11.17 10.21
C ILE A 426 1.95 10.04 11.08
N HIS A 427 1.56 8.93 10.46
CA HIS A 427 1.01 7.75 11.13
C HIS A 427 2.09 6.70 11.48
N PHE A 428 3.38 7.00 11.23
CA PHE A 428 4.48 6.10 11.53
C PHE A 428 5.37 6.66 12.64
N CYS A 429 5.86 5.76 13.49
CA CYS A 429 6.45 6.07 14.80
C CYS A 429 7.54 7.13 14.75
N VAL A 430 8.63 6.91 13.99
CA VAL A 430 9.80 7.80 14.04
C VAL A 430 9.52 9.18 13.41
N PRO A 431 8.89 9.29 12.22
CA PRO A 431 8.48 10.59 11.69
C PRO A 431 7.49 11.35 12.58
N ALA A 432 6.46 10.66 13.10
CA ALA A 432 5.48 11.28 14.01
C ALA A 432 6.13 11.77 15.30
N PHE A 433 7.00 10.97 15.91
CA PHE A 433 7.77 11.34 17.09
C PHE A 433 8.50 12.66 16.88
N LEU A 434 9.28 12.76 15.80
CA LEU A 434 10.07 13.97 15.52
C LEU A 434 9.16 15.17 15.20
N TYR A 435 8.06 14.95 14.48
CA TYR A 435 7.10 16.00 14.13
C TYR A 435 6.45 16.61 15.37
N PHE A 436 5.89 15.78 16.27
CA PHE A 436 5.26 16.27 17.50
C PHE A 436 6.28 16.77 18.52
N PHE A 437 7.51 16.25 18.48
CA PHE A 437 8.63 16.81 19.23
C PHE A 437 8.93 18.25 18.78
N ASN A 438 9.05 18.50 17.46
CA ASN A 438 9.29 19.84 16.91
C ASN A 438 8.16 20.82 17.27
N ILE A 439 6.89 20.38 17.18
CA ILE A 439 5.74 21.19 17.62
C ILE A 439 5.83 21.53 19.11
N GLY A 440 6.18 20.56 19.96
CA GLY A 440 6.29 20.74 21.41
C GLY A 440 7.48 21.58 21.83
N VAL A 441 8.55 21.63 21.04
CA VAL A 441 9.74 22.46 21.33
C VAL A 441 9.50 23.94 21.00
N LEU A 442 8.66 24.27 20.04
CA LEU A 442 8.47 25.65 19.58
C LEU A 442 8.14 26.64 20.72
N PRO A 443 7.23 26.30 21.67
CA PRO A 443 6.95 27.21 22.81
C PRO A 443 8.14 27.45 23.75
N THR A 444 9.23 26.66 23.67
CA THR A 444 10.42 26.84 24.50
C THR A 444 11.08 28.19 24.25
N PHE A 445 10.88 28.76 23.07
CA PHE A 445 11.41 30.08 22.70
C PHE A 445 10.52 31.26 23.15
N ASP A 446 9.36 31.00 23.77
CA ASP A 446 8.49 32.02 24.33
C ASP A 446 8.87 32.28 25.80
N SER A 447 9.49 33.43 26.05
CA SER A 447 9.84 33.84 27.40
C SER A 447 8.65 34.26 28.25
N THR A 448 7.49 34.50 27.61
CA THR A 448 6.26 34.95 28.30
C THR A 448 5.34 33.79 28.67
N ARG A 449 5.73 32.54 28.30
CA ARG A 449 4.89 31.37 28.60
C ARG A 449 4.69 31.16 30.10
N GLU A 450 3.44 30.96 30.46
CA GLU A 450 3.07 30.70 31.87
C GLU A 450 3.41 29.26 32.26
N GLN A 451 4.11 29.12 33.38
CA GLN A 451 4.35 27.83 34.04
C GLN A 451 3.25 27.55 35.04
N LYS A 452 2.52 26.48 34.85
CA LYS A 452 1.59 25.95 35.83
C LYS A 452 2.19 24.74 36.53
N THR A 453 1.98 24.62 37.81
CA THR A 453 2.39 23.43 38.56
C THR A 453 1.16 22.58 38.84
N ILE A 454 1.13 21.38 38.31
CA ILE A 454 0.07 20.40 38.49
C ILE A 454 0.55 19.41 39.54
N LYS A 455 -0.11 19.35 40.67
CA LYS A 455 0.15 18.35 41.72
C LYS A 455 -0.85 17.22 41.59
N LEU A 456 -0.40 16.07 41.14
CA LEU A 456 -1.20 14.87 41.08
C LEU A 456 -1.33 14.22 42.45
N SER A 457 -2.49 13.64 42.79
CA SER A 457 -2.62 12.83 44.00
C SER A 457 -1.74 11.57 43.87
N ASN A 458 -1.32 11.03 45.00
CA ASN A 458 -0.56 9.78 45.03
C ASN A 458 -1.32 8.65 44.32
N THR A 459 -2.65 8.59 44.48
CA THR A 459 -3.52 7.62 43.81
C THR A 459 -3.46 7.76 42.27
N THR A 460 -3.52 9.01 41.79
CA THR A 460 -3.41 9.29 40.34
C THR A 460 -2.03 8.89 39.80
N VAL A 461 -0.96 9.15 40.54
CA VAL A 461 0.42 8.76 40.16
C VAL A 461 0.55 7.24 40.09
N VAL A 462 0.08 6.52 41.14
CA VAL A 462 0.11 5.04 41.14
C VAL A 462 -0.70 4.47 39.99
N PHE A 463 -1.91 4.98 39.76
CA PHE A 463 -2.75 4.56 38.62
C PHE A 463 -2.05 4.79 37.28
N ALA A 464 -1.48 5.97 37.06
CA ALA A 464 -0.76 6.28 35.82
C ALA A 464 0.46 5.37 35.61
N ILE A 465 1.19 5.01 36.68
CA ILE A 465 2.29 4.05 36.62
C ILE A 465 1.78 2.66 36.25
N ILE A 466 0.70 2.18 36.88
CA ILE A 466 0.11 0.88 36.57
C ILE A 466 -0.30 0.81 35.09
N VAL A 467 -1.00 1.83 34.60
CA VAL A 467 -1.39 1.93 33.19
C VAL A 467 -0.16 1.96 32.26
N GLY A 468 0.86 2.74 32.63
CA GLY A 468 2.11 2.81 31.87
C GLY A 468 2.82 1.46 31.80
N VAL A 469 2.95 0.76 32.92
CA VAL A 469 3.54 -0.58 32.97
C VAL A 469 2.72 -1.57 32.13
N PHE A 470 1.39 -1.51 32.20
CA PHE A 470 0.51 -2.33 31.37
C PHE A 470 0.73 -2.06 29.86
N ILE A 471 0.83 -0.79 29.46
CA ILE A 471 1.13 -0.41 28.06
C ILE A 471 2.48 -0.97 27.63
N MET A 472 3.52 -0.82 28.45
CA MET A 472 4.86 -1.37 28.11
C MET A 472 4.83 -2.88 27.95
N ILE A 473 4.18 -3.60 28.87
CA ILE A 473 4.03 -5.06 28.78
C ILE A 473 3.30 -5.42 27.47
N ARG A 474 2.20 -4.76 27.15
CA ARG A 474 1.44 -5.01 25.89
C ARG A 474 2.28 -4.78 24.65
N LEU A 475 3.07 -3.72 24.61
CA LEU A 475 3.96 -3.41 23.47
C LEU A 475 5.01 -4.53 23.28
N TRP A 476 5.64 -5.00 24.36
CA TRP A 476 6.63 -6.07 24.28
C TRP A 476 6.00 -7.43 23.97
N LEU A 477 4.82 -7.73 24.49
CA LEU A 477 4.08 -8.95 24.13
C LEU A 477 3.70 -8.93 22.63
N ASN A 478 3.27 -7.79 22.11
CA ASN A 478 3.00 -7.63 20.69
C ASN A 478 4.26 -7.86 19.84
N PHE A 479 5.42 -7.41 20.31
CA PHE A 479 6.69 -7.66 19.63
C PHE A 479 7.07 -9.16 19.62
N LEU A 480 6.91 -9.84 20.75
CA LEU A 480 7.11 -11.28 20.83
C LEU A 480 6.12 -12.06 19.94
N GLY A 481 4.89 -11.57 19.86
CA GLY A 481 3.88 -12.11 18.95
C GLY A 481 4.31 -12.00 17.49
N GLU A 482 4.78 -10.82 17.06
CA GLU A 482 5.26 -10.60 15.69
C GLU A 482 6.49 -11.45 15.33
N ILE A 483 7.42 -11.64 16.29
CA ILE A 483 8.57 -12.55 16.09
C ILE A 483 8.11 -13.99 15.84
N ASN A 484 7.19 -14.48 16.67
CA ASN A 484 6.64 -15.83 16.50
C ASN A 484 5.83 -15.96 15.22
N TYR A 485 4.99 -14.97 14.91
CA TYR A 485 4.24 -14.92 13.65
C TYR A 485 5.16 -15.03 12.44
N PHE A 486 6.21 -14.21 12.37
CA PHE A 486 7.11 -14.20 11.21
C PHE A 486 7.90 -15.52 11.07
N LYS A 487 8.30 -16.13 12.18
CA LYS A 487 8.89 -17.48 12.17
C LYS A 487 7.90 -18.52 11.66
N GLY A 488 6.68 -18.52 12.19
CA GLY A 488 5.62 -19.43 11.75
C GLY A 488 5.25 -19.25 10.28
N PHE A 489 5.15 -18.01 9.82
CA PHE A 489 4.93 -17.68 8.41
C PHE A 489 6.02 -18.27 7.50
N LYS A 490 7.29 -18.13 7.86
CA LYS A 490 8.41 -18.72 7.09
C LYS A 490 8.32 -20.25 7.01
N TYR A 491 7.98 -20.92 8.09
CA TYR A 491 7.77 -22.38 8.09
C TYR A 491 6.55 -22.77 7.24
N SER A 492 5.43 -22.03 7.34
CA SER A 492 4.24 -22.24 6.50
C SER A 492 4.58 -22.17 5.01
N LYS A 493 5.38 -21.16 4.58
CA LYS A 493 5.81 -21.01 3.17
C LYS A 493 6.72 -22.14 2.70
N ARG A 494 7.47 -22.79 3.61
CA ARG A 494 8.30 -23.96 3.31
C ARG A 494 7.53 -25.28 3.35
N ASN A 495 6.22 -25.24 3.60
CA ASN A 495 5.36 -26.42 3.80
C ASN A 495 5.69 -27.23 5.06
N GLU A 496 6.42 -26.66 6.01
CA GLU A 496 6.75 -27.27 7.29
C GLU A 496 5.63 -26.96 8.30
N LEU A 497 4.48 -27.68 8.17
CA LEU A 497 3.23 -27.31 8.83
C LEU A 497 3.25 -27.46 10.36
N GLN A 498 3.95 -28.44 10.93
CA GLN A 498 4.02 -28.64 12.38
C GLN A 498 4.83 -27.53 13.09
N PRO A 499 6.06 -27.18 12.64
CA PRO A 499 6.76 -26.01 13.15
C PRO A 499 5.97 -24.70 12.94
N ALA A 500 5.30 -24.54 11.77
CA ALA A 500 4.45 -23.38 11.51
C ALA A 500 3.35 -23.27 12.58
N LEU A 501 2.62 -24.34 12.84
CA LEU A 501 1.54 -24.38 13.83
C LEU A 501 2.06 -24.02 15.24
N TYR A 502 3.21 -24.54 15.65
CA TYR A 502 3.82 -24.21 16.94
C TYR A 502 4.06 -22.70 17.10
N TYR A 503 4.74 -22.09 16.13
CA TYR A 503 5.09 -20.67 16.22
C TYR A 503 3.86 -19.75 16.04
N LEU A 504 2.94 -20.06 15.12
CA LEU A 504 1.71 -19.29 14.92
C LEU A 504 0.80 -19.37 16.15
N SER A 505 0.68 -20.52 16.79
CA SER A 505 -0.08 -20.68 18.03
C SER A 505 0.54 -19.88 19.20
N ASN A 506 1.87 -19.84 19.29
CA ASN A 506 2.55 -19.00 20.27
C ASN A 506 2.35 -17.50 19.96
N ALA A 507 2.38 -17.09 18.69
CA ALA A 507 2.04 -15.74 18.29
C ALA A 507 0.62 -15.35 18.73
N ASN A 508 -0.37 -16.25 18.55
CA ASN A 508 -1.75 -16.01 18.96
C ASN A 508 -1.91 -15.81 20.47
N LYS A 509 -1.12 -16.50 21.31
CA LYS A 509 -1.11 -16.26 22.77
C LYS A 509 -0.74 -14.82 23.14
N PHE A 510 0.21 -14.22 22.41
CA PHE A 510 0.68 -12.84 22.65
C PHE A 510 -0.19 -11.80 21.96
N GLN A 511 -0.70 -12.10 20.74
CA GLN A 511 -1.46 -11.21 19.89
C GLN A 511 -2.73 -11.90 19.37
N ARG A 512 -3.69 -12.12 20.23
CA ARG A 512 -4.91 -12.86 19.90
C ARG A 512 -5.69 -12.29 18.70
N TYR A 513 -5.72 -10.96 18.58
CA TYR A 513 -6.48 -10.23 17.53
C TYR A 513 -5.56 -9.67 16.46
N GLU A 514 -4.56 -10.45 16.00
CA GLU A 514 -3.74 -10.08 14.85
C GLU A 514 -4.22 -10.83 13.61
N VAL A 515 -4.75 -10.09 12.64
CA VAL A 515 -5.43 -10.65 11.47
C VAL A 515 -4.55 -11.60 10.67
N ASN A 516 -3.30 -11.20 10.40
CA ASN A 516 -2.38 -12.01 9.59
C ASN A 516 -2.01 -13.32 10.29
N ASN A 517 -1.82 -13.28 11.62
CA ASN A 517 -1.49 -14.50 12.38
C ASN A 517 -2.67 -15.47 12.41
N ASN A 518 -3.88 -14.98 12.68
CA ASN A 518 -5.08 -15.80 12.70
C ASN A 518 -5.38 -16.40 11.32
N TYR A 519 -5.18 -15.61 10.25
CA TYR A 519 -5.34 -16.07 8.87
C TYR A 519 -4.33 -17.19 8.51
N GLU A 520 -3.03 -17.00 8.80
CA GLU A 520 -2.02 -18.03 8.54
C GLU A 520 -2.20 -19.28 9.41
N LEU A 521 -2.69 -19.10 10.63
CA LEU A 521 -3.03 -20.21 11.52
C LEU A 521 -4.20 -21.02 10.95
N ALA A 522 -5.25 -20.33 10.48
CA ALA A 522 -6.38 -20.97 9.80
C ALA A 522 -5.94 -21.74 8.54
N ASN A 523 -5.13 -21.11 7.69
CA ASN A 523 -4.57 -21.77 6.49
C ASN A 523 -3.73 -22.99 6.85
N THR A 524 -2.94 -22.93 7.93
CA THR A 524 -2.11 -24.05 8.38
C THR A 524 -2.98 -25.22 8.85
N TYR A 525 -4.05 -24.96 9.61
CA TYR A 525 -5.02 -25.98 10.02
C TYR A 525 -5.77 -26.58 8.83
N ALA A 526 -6.20 -25.75 7.87
CA ALA A 526 -6.86 -26.21 6.64
C ALA A 526 -5.97 -27.18 5.84
N ARG A 527 -4.67 -26.84 5.68
CA ARG A 527 -3.68 -27.71 5.01
C ARG A 527 -3.43 -29.01 5.78
N LEU A 528 -3.57 -29.01 7.09
CA LEU A 528 -3.54 -30.21 7.93
C LEU A 528 -4.86 -30.96 7.94
N LYS A 529 -5.87 -30.56 7.15
CA LYS A 529 -7.24 -31.10 7.09
C LYS A 529 -7.98 -31.06 8.44
N LYS A 530 -7.59 -30.19 9.34
CA LYS A 530 -8.26 -29.89 10.60
C LYS A 530 -9.27 -28.75 10.36
N LEU A 531 -10.43 -29.11 9.77
CA LEU A 531 -11.36 -28.13 9.22
C LEU A 531 -12.06 -27.29 10.31
N ASP A 532 -12.38 -27.86 11.46
CA ASP A 532 -13.07 -27.14 12.53
C ASP A 532 -12.17 -26.08 13.18
N GLU A 533 -10.90 -26.42 13.40
CA GLU A 533 -9.92 -25.45 13.89
C GLU A 533 -9.64 -24.38 12.83
N ALA A 534 -9.59 -24.73 11.55
CA ALA A 534 -9.44 -23.76 10.47
C ALA A 534 -10.59 -22.76 10.46
N ILE A 535 -11.85 -23.22 10.54
CA ILE A 535 -13.04 -22.38 10.63
C ILE A 535 -12.95 -21.46 11.85
N TYR A 536 -12.60 -21.97 13.01
CA TYR A 536 -12.45 -21.19 14.23
C TYR A 536 -11.46 -20.02 14.04
N TYR A 537 -10.28 -20.29 13.48
CA TYR A 537 -9.26 -19.25 13.30
C TYR A 537 -9.56 -18.30 12.14
N TYR A 538 -10.29 -18.71 11.09
CA TYR A 538 -10.80 -17.75 10.11
C TYR A 538 -11.79 -16.76 10.74
N TYR A 539 -12.66 -17.22 11.63
CA TYR A 539 -13.54 -16.32 12.36
C TYR A 539 -12.78 -15.43 13.36
N GLU A 540 -11.72 -15.90 14.00
CA GLU A 540 -10.83 -15.04 14.81
C GLU A 540 -10.11 -13.99 13.93
N ALA A 541 -9.76 -14.35 12.70
CA ALA A 541 -9.19 -13.40 11.73
C ALA A 541 -10.22 -12.31 11.33
N LEU A 542 -11.47 -12.70 11.05
CA LEU A 542 -12.57 -11.76 10.78
C LEU A 542 -12.90 -10.90 12.01
N ALA A 543 -12.78 -11.42 13.22
CA ALA A 543 -12.91 -10.62 14.44
C ALA A 543 -11.77 -9.64 14.64
N SER A 544 -10.62 -9.88 14.01
CA SER A 544 -9.46 -8.97 14.01
C SER A 544 -9.64 -7.86 12.95
N ASN A 545 -9.98 -8.23 11.72
CA ASN A 545 -10.34 -7.32 10.63
C ASN A 545 -11.24 -8.03 9.61
N CYS A 546 -12.48 -7.62 9.50
CA CYS A 546 -13.48 -8.25 8.63
C CYS A 546 -13.47 -7.73 7.17
N GLY A 547 -12.54 -6.85 6.80
CA GLY A 547 -12.47 -6.26 5.47
C GLY A 547 -11.60 -7.04 4.45
N TYR A 548 -11.18 -8.27 4.76
CA TYR A 548 -10.31 -9.07 3.90
C TYR A 548 -11.11 -10.11 3.09
N ASP A 549 -11.24 -9.91 1.78
CA ASP A 549 -11.97 -10.81 0.89
C ASP A 549 -11.38 -12.22 0.83
N GLU A 550 -10.05 -12.36 0.95
CA GLU A 550 -9.41 -13.69 0.97
C GLU A 550 -9.82 -14.52 2.20
N ILE A 551 -10.02 -13.90 3.35
CA ILE A 551 -10.48 -14.61 4.55
C ILE A 551 -11.88 -15.17 4.29
N HIS A 552 -12.77 -14.35 3.71
CA HIS A 552 -14.12 -14.76 3.34
C HIS A 552 -14.10 -15.90 2.31
N PHE A 553 -13.29 -15.77 1.26
CA PHE A 553 -13.16 -16.79 0.23
C PHE A 553 -12.68 -18.13 0.78
N ASN A 554 -11.60 -18.13 1.57
CA ASN A 554 -11.02 -19.34 2.13
C ASN A 554 -11.95 -19.99 3.14
N LEU A 555 -12.60 -19.20 4.00
CA LEU A 555 -13.60 -19.69 4.95
C LEU A 555 -14.77 -20.34 4.21
N ALA A 556 -15.31 -19.71 3.17
CA ALA A 556 -16.39 -20.26 2.35
C ALA A 556 -15.99 -21.60 1.72
N THR A 557 -14.75 -21.72 1.25
CA THR A 557 -14.23 -22.96 0.67
C THR A 557 -14.18 -24.11 1.70
N ILE A 558 -13.78 -23.80 2.93
CA ILE A 558 -13.78 -24.83 4.02
C ILE A 558 -15.20 -25.18 4.46
N LEU A 559 -16.10 -24.20 4.56
CA LEU A 559 -17.51 -24.42 4.88
C LEU A 559 -18.21 -25.27 3.82
N MET A 560 -17.90 -25.06 2.55
CA MET A 560 -18.38 -25.92 1.46
C MET A 560 -17.91 -27.37 1.62
N GLN A 561 -16.64 -27.60 2.01
CA GLN A 561 -16.15 -28.95 2.31
C GLN A 561 -16.86 -29.58 3.50
N LYS A 562 -17.31 -28.80 4.47
CA LYS A 562 -18.11 -29.22 5.62
C LYS A 562 -19.59 -29.34 5.30
N GLN A 563 -20.03 -29.11 4.07
CA GLN A 563 -21.43 -29.13 3.61
C GLN A 563 -22.32 -28.03 4.24
N ASP A 564 -21.73 -26.99 4.83
CA ASP A 564 -22.46 -25.83 5.30
C ASP A 564 -22.64 -24.82 4.15
N LEU A 565 -23.53 -25.17 3.23
CA LEU A 565 -23.72 -24.43 1.96
C LEU A 565 -24.27 -23.03 2.19
N ASN A 566 -25.11 -22.81 3.21
CA ASN A 566 -25.70 -21.50 3.48
C ASN A 566 -24.63 -20.50 3.89
N GLN A 567 -23.70 -20.90 4.74
CA GLN A 567 -22.61 -20.06 5.18
C GLN A 567 -21.57 -19.87 4.09
N ALA A 568 -21.28 -20.91 3.32
CA ALA A 568 -20.40 -20.80 2.17
C ALA A 568 -20.92 -19.74 1.18
N LYS A 569 -22.25 -19.75 0.85
CA LYS A 569 -22.87 -18.72 0.01
C LYS A 569 -22.70 -17.30 0.57
N LEU A 570 -22.94 -17.13 1.88
CA LEU A 570 -22.79 -15.83 2.55
C LEU A 570 -21.34 -15.29 2.40
N HIS A 571 -20.36 -16.11 2.72
CA HIS A 571 -18.95 -15.68 2.70
C HIS A 571 -18.42 -15.49 1.27
N TYR A 572 -18.80 -16.31 0.28
CA TYR A 572 -18.47 -16.02 -1.12
C TYR A 572 -19.11 -14.70 -1.61
N THR A 573 -20.35 -14.43 -1.21
CA THR A 573 -21.02 -13.15 -1.53
C THR A 573 -20.27 -11.96 -0.94
N GLN A 574 -19.81 -12.07 0.32
CA GLN A 574 -18.98 -11.03 0.96
C GLN A 574 -17.64 -10.84 0.24
N SER A 575 -16.99 -11.94 -0.15
CA SER A 575 -15.74 -11.88 -0.92
C SER A 575 -15.92 -11.09 -2.23
N ILE A 576 -16.99 -11.39 -3.00
CA ILE A 576 -17.30 -10.67 -4.23
C ILE A 576 -17.67 -9.21 -3.97
N PHE A 577 -18.41 -8.92 -2.91
CA PHE A 577 -18.77 -7.55 -2.57
C PHE A 577 -17.53 -6.68 -2.28
N ILE A 578 -16.56 -7.22 -1.52
CA ILE A 578 -15.30 -6.53 -1.21
C ILE A 578 -14.41 -6.46 -2.46
N ASN A 579 -14.32 -7.56 -3.21
CA ASN A 579 -13.48 -7.70 -4.39
C ASN A 579 -14.24 -8.32 -5.57
N PRO A 580 -14.94 -7.52 -6.37
CA PRO A 580 -15.67 -8.02 -7.55
C PRO A 580 -14.75 -8.46 -8.70
N LEU A 581 -13.43 -8.42 -8.51
CA LEU A 581 -12.44 -8.95 -9.45
C LEU A 581 -11.89 -10.31 -9.00
N SER A 582 -12.58 -11.03 -8.09
CA SER A 582 -12.26 -12.40 -7.70
C SER A 582 -13.01 -13.39 -8.57
N LYS A 583 -12.38 -13.83 -9.67
CA LYS A 583 -12.92 -14.81 -10.62
C LYS A 583 -13.33 -16.12 -9.93
N GLU A 584 -12.48 -16.59 -9.03
CA GLU A 584 -12.68 -17.82 -8.27
C GLU A 584 -13.92 -17.76 -7.37
N ALA A 585 -14.21 -16.59 -6.79
CA ALA A 585 -15.38 -16.41 -5.95
C ALA A 585 -16.68 -16.47 -6.76
N TYR A 586 -16.72 -15.87 -7.97
CA TYR A 586 -17.86 -15.99 -8.88
C TYR A 586 -18.09 -17.45 -9.31
N ALA A 587 -17.03 -18.16 -9.68
CA ALA A 587 -17.14 -19.57 -10.08
C ALA A 587 -17.66 -20.44 -8.93
N ALA A 588 -17.12 -20.29 -7.72
CA ALA A 588 -17.50 -21.07 -6.56
C ALA A 588 -18.97 -20.77 -6.12
N LEU A 589 -19.34 -19.49 -6.01
CA LEU A 589 -20.71 -19.13 -5.65
C LEU A 589 -21.71 -19.54 -6.73
N GLY A 590 -21.34 -19.35 -8.00
CA GLY A 590 -22.16 -19.78 -9.13
C GLY A 590 -22.42 -21.27 -9.14
N SER A 591 -21.42 -22.11 -8.83
CA SER A 591 -21.60 -23.56 -8.75
C SER A 591 -22.59 -23.97 -7.65
N LEU A 592 -22.60 -23.26 -6.52
CA LEU A 592 -23.55 -23.51 -5.43
C LEU A 592 -24.99 -23.17 -5.80
N PHE A 593 -25.20 -22.19 -6.69
CA PHE A 593 -26.54 -21.82 -7.14
C PHE A 593 -27.06 -22.69 -8.30
N LEU A 594 -26.17 -23.22 -9.15
CA LEU A 594 -26.56 -24.01 -10.33
C LEU A 594 -27.28 -25.31 -9.99
N THR A 595 -27.13 -25.84 -8.80
CA THR A 595 -27.78 -27.09 -8.33
C THR A 595 -29.06 -26.84 -7.54
N GLY A 596 -29.53 -25.60 -7.42
CA GLY A 596 -30.64 -25.22 -6.56
C GLY A 596 -31.99 -25.13 -7.27
N ASP A 597 -32.97 -24.59 -6.54
CA ASP A 597 -34.33 -24.28 -6.98
C ASP A 597 -34.40 -23.01 -7.84
N ASP A 598 -35.62 -22.60 -8.23
CA ASP A 598 -35.85 -21.44 -9.10
C ASP A 598 -35.35 -20.13 -8.51
N GLU A 599 -35.38 -19.96 -7.19
CA GLU A 599 -34.84 -18.77 -6.52
C GLU A 599 -33.30 -18.73 -6.63
N ASN A 600 -32.65 -19.85 -6.44
CA ASN A 600 -31.18 -19.96 -6.67
C ASN A 600 -30.82 -19.71 -8.13
N ILE A 601 -31.63 -20.15 -9.10
CA ILE A 601 -31.42 -19.87 -10.53
C ILE A 601 -31.47 -18.37 -10.82
N GLN A 602 -32.42 -17.63 -10.26
CA GLN A 602 -32.48 -16.17 -10.42
C GLN A 602 -31.28 -15.47 -9.82
N GLN A 603 -30.84 -15.90 -8.64
CA GLN A 603 -29.63 -15.36 -7.97
C GLN A 603 -28.37 -15.68 -8.77
N ALA A 604 -28.25 -16.91 -9.29
CA ALA A 604 -27.15 -17.30 -10.17
C ALA A 604 -27.11 -16.46 -11.46
N THR A 605 -28.28 -16.22 -12.07
CA THR A 605 -28.34 -15.41 -13.28
C THR A 605 -27.80 -14.01 -13.04
N LYS A 606 -28.26 -13.32 -11.99
CA LYS A 606 -27.74 -12.00 -11.61
C LYS A 606 -26.24 -12.04 -11.33
N LEU A 607 -25.76 -13.09 -10.66
CA LEU A 607 -24.35 -13.26 -10.35
C LEU A 607 -23.50 -13.37 -11.64
N PHE A 608 -23.92 -14.23 -12.58
CA PHE A 608 -23.17 -14.41 -13.83
C PHE A 608 -23.34 -13.23 -14.80
N GLU A 609 -24.47 -12.49 -14.77
CA GLU A 609 -24.59 -11.20 -15.46
C GLU A 609 -23.55 -10.20 -14.97
N GLN A 610 -23.27 -10.15 -13.66
CA GLN A 610 -22.18 -9.35 -13.10
C GLN A 610 -20.81 -9.90 -13.47
N ALA A 611 -20.64 -11.23 -13.43
CA ALA A 611 -19.37 -11.90 -13.73
C ALA A 611 -18.90 -11.61 -15.17
N VAL A 612 -19.80 -11.67 -16.18
CA VAL A 612 -19.43 -11.39 -17.57
C VAL A 612 -19.09 -9.93 -17.83
N VAL A 613 -19.59 -9.01 -17.01
CA VAL A 613 -19.19 -7.59 -17.06
C VAL A 613 -17.80 -7.40 -16.44
N ALA A 614 -17.51 -8.08 -15.31
CA ALA A 614 -16.21 -8.02 -14.65
C ALA A 614 -15.12 -8.72 -15.48
N PHE A 615 -15.47 -9.84 -16.11
CA PHE A 615 -14.58 -10.73 -16.86
C PHE A 615 -15.10 -10.99 -18.30
N PRO A 616 -15.05 -9.98 -19.19
CA PRO A 616 -15.64 -10.08 -20.52
C PRO A 616 -14.96 -11.10 -21.43
N ASN A 617 -13.78 -11.60 -21.07
CA ASN A 617 -13.03 -12.60 -21.80
C ASN A 617 -13.09 -14.00 -21.17
N GLU A 618 -14.03 -14.23 -20.23
CA GLU A 618 -14.13 -15.52 -19.54
C GLU A 618 -15.25 -16.36 -20.13
N LYS A 619 -14.90 -17.31 -20.99
CA LYS A 619 -15.82 -18.18 -21.72
C LYS A 619 -16.75 -19.01 -20.82
N ASP A 620 -16.24 -19.48 -19.67
CA ASP A 620 -17.03 -20.30 -18.75
C ASP A 620 -18.21 -19.54 -18.16
N PHE A 621 -18.02 -18.25 -17.87
CA PHE A 621 -19.11 -17.42 -17.33
C PHE A 621 -20.22 -17.18 -18.34
N TYR A 622 -19.90 -16.97 -19.61
CA TYR A 622 -20.90 -16.88 -20.67
C TYR A 622 -21.63 -18.22 -20.89
N ASN A 623 -20.90 -19.34 -20.86
CA ASN A 623 -21.56 -20.66 -20.98
C ASN A 623 -22.52 -20.92 -19.83
N ASN A 624 -22.12 -20.63 -18.59
CA ASN A 624 -22.96 -20.80 -17.41
C ASN A 624 -24.18 -19.86 -17.43
N LEU A 625 -23.99 -18.60 -17.84
CA LEU A 625 -25.09 -17.65 -18.02
C LEU A 625 -26.08 -18.12 -19.10
N GLY A 626 -25.57 -18.65 -20.21
CA GLY A 626 -26.40 -19.24 -21.27
C GLY A 626 -27.24 -20.41 -20.75
N PHE A 627 -26.67 -21.29 -19.94
CA PHE A 627 -27.38 -22.38 -19.30
C PHE A 627 -28.52 -21.87 -18.39
N LEU A 628 -28.27 -20.84 -17.61
CA LEU A 628 -29.27 -20.22 -16.71
C LEU A 628 -30.38 -19.53 -17.49
N TYR A 629 -30.08 -18.88 -18.61
CA TYR A 629 -31.10 -18.32 -19.48
C TYR A 629 -31.99 -19.39 -20.09
N ILE A 630 -31.47 -20.56 -20.45
CA ILE A 630 -32.30 -21.69 -20.87
C ILE A 630 -33.27 -22.12 -19.76
N LYS A 631 -32.76 -22.28 -18.53
CA LYS A 631 -33.56 -22.61 -17.36
C LYS A 631 -34.69 -21.60 -17.10
N SER A 632 -34.45 -20.33 -17.42
CA SER A 632 -35.42 -19.24 -17.28
C SER A 632 -36.27 -19.00 -18.54
N GLY A 633 -36.23 -19.88 -19.56
CA GLY A 633 -37.00 -19.75 -20.79
C GLY A 633 -36.55 -18.61 -21.72
N GLN A 634 -35.34 -18.06 -21.55
CA GLN A 634 -34.82 -16.95 -22.35
C GLN A 634 -33.86 -17.45 -23.44
N ASP A 635 -34.34 -18.31 -24.30
CA ASP A 635 -33.57 -19.08 -25.28
C ASP A 635 -32.68 -18.19 -26.19
N TYR A 636 -33.15 -17.02 -26.64
CA TYR A 636 -32.35 -16.12 -27.50
C TYR A 636 -31.18 -15.48 -26.76
N LYS A 637 -31.34 -15.11 -25.47
CA LYS A 637 -30.24 -14.62 -24.67
C LYS A 637 -29.22 -15.71 -24.40
N ALA A 638 -29.68 -16.95 -24.21
CA ALA A 638 -28.79 -18.09 -24.07
C ALA A 638 -27.94 -18.31 -25.30
N LEU A 639 -28.57 -18.20 -26.51
CA LEU A 639 -27.86 -18.34 -27.78
C LEU A 639 -26.76 -17.27 -27.93
N ASP A 640 -27.04 -16.01 -27.59
CA ASP A 640 -26.05 -14.91 -27.60
C ASP A 640 -24.90 -15.19 -26.63
N CYS A 641 -25.20 -15.69 -25.44
CA CYS A 641 -24.16 -16.04 -24.46
C CYS A 641 -23.22 -17.15 -24.96
N TYR A 642 -23.79 -18.23 -25.54
CA TYR A 642 -22.97 -19.30 -26.11
C TYR A 642 -22.15 -18.82 -27.30
N GLN A 643 -22.71 -17.94 -28.13
CA GLN A 643 -21.99 -17.31 -29.23
C GLN A 643 -20.81 -16.48 -28.72
N LYS A 644 -21.00 -15.68 -27.68
CA LYS A 644 -19.90 -14.93 -27.04
C LYS A 644 -18.83 -15.84 -26.46
N ALA A 645 -19.22 -16.94 -25.78
CA ALA A 645 -18.25 -17.94 -25.29
C ALA A 645 -17.40 -18.52 -26.43
N LEU A 646 -18.02 -18.79 -27.60
CA LEU A 646 -17.34 -19.30 -28.79
C LEU A 646 -16.49 -18.22 -29.49
N GLN A 647 -16.89 -16.94 -29.44
CA GLN A 647 -16.03 -15.83 -29.90
C GLN A 647 -14.76 -15.70 -29.10
N ILE A 648 -14.79 -16.03 -27.79
CA ILE A 648 -13.61 -16.05 -26.92
C ILE A 648 -12.75 -17.27 -27.20
N ASP A 649 -13.38 -18.46 -27.28
CA ASP A 649 -12.71 -19.73 -27.57
C ASP A 649 -13.60 -20.60 -28.49
N PRO A 650 -13.33 -20.63 -29.80
CA PRO A 650 -14.10 -21.40 -30.78
C PRO A 650 -14.07 -22.93 -30.53
N ASN A 651 -13.08 -23.41 -29.81
CA ASN A 651 -12.90 -24.84 -29.47
C ASN A 651 -13.51 -25.22 -28.13
N PHE A 652 -14.25 -24.32 -27.49
CA PHE A 652 -14.87 -24.59 -26.21
C PHE A 652 -16.07 -25.55 -26.35
N GLU A 653 -15.81 -26.84 -26.16
CA GLU A 653 -16.75 -27.91 -26.45
C GLU A 653 -18.10 -27.80 -25.74
N TYR A 654 -18.14 -27.32 -24.50
CA TYR A 654 -19.40 -27.13 -23.76
C TYR A 654 -20.30 -26.11 -24.43
N ALA A 655 -19.76 -24.93 -24.76
CA ALA A 655 -20.54 -23.89 -25.45
C ALA A 655 -20.90 -24.30 -26.86
N LYS A 656 -20.04 -25.02 -27.59
CA LYS A 656 -20.27 -25.54 -28.94
C LYS A 656 -21.47 -26.50 -28.97
N ARG A 657 -21.47 -27.46 -28.06
CA ARG A 657 -22.60 -28.41 -27.92
C ARG A 657 -23.88 -27.69 -27.55
N ASN A 658 -23.86 -26.79 -26.57
CA ASN A 658 -25.06 -26.09 -26.12
C ASN A 658 -25.60 -25.16 -27.21
N TYR A 659 -24.74 -24.46 -27.93
CA TYR A 659 -25.10 -23.61 -29.07
C TYR A 659 -25.76 -24.41 -30.17
N THR A 660 -25.16 -25.53 -30.61
CA THR A 660 -25.68 -26.36 -31.69
C THR A 660 -27.06 -26.92 -31.37
N ILE A 661 -27.27 -27.41 -30.15
CA ILE A 661 -28.59 -27.92 -29.71
C ILE A 661 -29.64 -26.81 -29.74
N LEU A 662 -29.29 -25.62 -29.23
CA LEU A 662 -30.21 -24.51 -29.11
C LEU A 662 -30.50 -23.85 -30.45
N ALA A 663 -29.51 -23.68 -31.30
CA ALA A 663 -29.64 -23.14 -32.65
C ALA A 663 -30.59 -24.03 -33.51
N LYS A 664 -30.44 -25.35 -33.39
CA LYS A 664 -31.36 -26.32 -34.04
C LYS A 664 -32.79 -26.17 -33.50
N LYS A 665 -32.97 -26.04 -32.19
CA LYS A 665 -34.31 -25.83 -31.56
C LYS A 665 -35.00 -24.57 -32.07
N LEU A 666 -34.20 -23.49 -32.24
CA LEU A 666 -34.73 -22.16 -32.64
C LEU A 666 -34.80 -21.98 -34.14
N GLY A 667 -34.40 -22.99 -34.97
CA GLY A 667 -34.44 -22.90 -36.42
C GLY A 667 -33.49 -21.88 -37.04
N VAL A 668 -32.34 -21.62 -36.38
CA VAL A 668 -31.30 -20.71 -36.87
C VAL A 668 -30.62 -21.33 -38.09
N LYS A 669 -30.74 -20.70 -39.27
CA LYS A 669 -30.29 -21.27 -40.56
C LYS A 669 -28.76 -21.23 -40.75
N ASP A 670 -28.06 -20.25 -40.19
CA ASP A 670 -26.60 -20.10 -40.28
C ASP A 670 -25.97 -20.55 -38.98
N ASP A 671 -25.51 -21.82 -38.95
CA ASP A 671 -24.76 -22.34 -37.86
C ASP A 671 -23.32 -21.74 -37.90
N ILE A 672 -23.05 -20.80 -37.03
CA ILE A 672 -21.76 -20.09 -36.90
C ILE A 672 -20.57 -21.04 -36.79
N ILE A 673 -20.78 -22.22 -36.22
CA ILE A 673 -19.75 -23.29 -36.07
C ILE A 673 -19.48 -24.00 -37.39
N SER A 674 -20.51 -24.33 -38.15
CA SER A 674 -20.36 -24.93 -39.50
C SER A 674 -19.63 -23.99 -40.44
N VAL A 675 -19.98 -22.69 -40.40
CA VAL A 675 -19.30 -21.65 -41.18
C VAL A 675 -17.83 -21.51 -40.76
N TYR A 676 -17.56 -21.50 -39.48
CA TYR A 676 -16.19 -21.45 -38.93
C TYR A 676 -15.36 -22.66 -39.39
N ASN A 677 -15.86 -23.87 -39.16
CA ASN A 677 -15.13 -25.09 -39.53
C ASN A 677 -14.82 -25.13 -41.04
N ASN A 678 -15.79 -24.72 -41.86
CA ASN A 678 -15.62 -24.68 -43.33
C ASN A 678 -14.54 -23.63 -43.71
N LEU A 679 -14.56 -22.45 -43.12
CA LEU A 679 -13.56 -21.42 -43.39
C LEU A 679 -12.16 -21.88 -42.96
N ILE A 680 -12.00 -22.50 -41.78
CA ILE A 680 -10.69 -23.02 -41.31
C ILE A 680 -10.16 -24.09 -42.28
N GLN A 681 -10.99 -25.03 -42.70
CA GLN A 681 -10.59 -26.06 -43.69
C GLN A 681 -10.19 -25.44 -45.05
N GLN A 682 -10.87 -24.39 -45.49
CA GLN A 682 -10.49 -23.66 -46.69
C GLN A 682 -9.20 -22.89 -46.52
N ILE A 683 -8.92 -22.26 -45.38
CA ILE A 683 -7.67 -21.58 -45.07
C ILE A 683 -6.51 -22.58 -45.18
N ILE A 684 -6.62 -23.74 -44.54
CA ILE A 684 -5.58 -24.77 -44.56
C ILE A 684 -5.30 -25.20 -46.04
N LYS A 685 -6.35 -25.48 -46.79
CA LYS A 685 -6.23 -25.89 -48.21
C LYS A 685 -5.57 -24.78 -49.05
N ASP A 686 -5.96 -23.54 -48.88
CA ASP A 686 -5.42 -22.42 -49.66
C ASP A 686 -3.95 -22.15 -49.28
N VAL A 687 -3.53 -22.29 -48.03
CA VAL A 687 -2.14 -22.20 -47.60
C VAL A 687 -1.32 -23.33 -48.23
N GLU A 688 -1.78 -24.59 -48.24
CA GLU A 688 -1.13 -25.71 -48.89
C GLU A 688 -0.97 -25.47 -50.40
N GLN A 689 -1.95 -24.82 -51.02
CA GLN A 689 -1.92 -24.44 -52.44
C GLN A 689 -1.16 -23.13 -52.73
N LYS A 690 -0.56 -22.49 -51.71
CA LYS A 690 0.13 -21.19 -51.79
C LYS A 690 -0.75 -20.02 -52.27
N LYS A 691 -2.07 -20.12 -52.12
CA LYS A 691 -3.04 -19.07 -52.44
C LYS A 691 -3.17 -18.11 -51.22
N PHE A 692 -2.10 -17.38 -50.97
CA PHE A 692 -1.95 -16.60 -49.74
C PHE A 692 -3.01 -15.47 -49.60
N ASP A 693 -3.38 -14.82 -50.72
CA ASP A 693 -4.39 -13.75 -50.69
C ASP A 693 -5.79 -14.26 -50.37
N ASP A 694 -6.20 -15.40 -50.91
CA ASP A 694 -7.48 -16.02 -50.61
C ASP A 694 -7.53 -16.52 -49.13
N ALA A 695 -6.44 -17.11 -48.67
CA ALA A 695 -6.28 -17.58 -47.30
C ALA A 695 -6.33 -16.42 -46.29
N GLU A 696 -5.64 -15.32 -46.59
CA GLU A 696 -5.64 -14.12 -45.76
C GLU A 696 -7.04 -13.54 -45.61
N GLN A 697 -7.79 -13.36 -46.72
CA GLN A 697 -9.14 -12.85 -46.64
C GLN A 697 -10.07 -13.74 -45.78
N LYS A 698 -9.91 -15.07 -45.87
CA LYS A 698 -10.65 -16.01 -45.04
C LYS A 698 -10.21 -15.95 -43.57
N CYS A 699 -8.93 -15.75 -43.28
CA CYS A 699 -8.46 -15.47 -41.92
C CYS A 699 -9.15 -14.23 -41.35
N TYR A 700 -9.22 -13.12 -42.10
CA TYR A 700 -9.94 -11.91 -41.66
C TYR A 700 -11.44 -12.17 -41.47
N LYS A 701 -12.10 -12.96 -42.33
CA LYS A 701 -13.49 -13.34 -42.10
C LYS A 701 -13.70 -14.11 -40.80
N VAL A 702 -12.81 -15.04 -40.50
CA VAL A 702 -12.85 -15.75 -39.19
C VAL A 702 -12.59 -14.78 -38.05
N LEU A 703 -11.60 -13.92 -38.15
CA LEU A 703 -11.21 -12.98 -37.09
C LEU A 703 -12.25 -11.87 -36.87
N ASN A 704 -13.02 -11.49 -37.85
CA ASN A 704 -14.18 -10.58 -37.68
C ASN A 704 -15.26 -11.18 -36.79
N THR A 705 -15.43 -12.50 -36.82
CA THR A 705 -16.41 -13.19 -35.99
C THR A 705 -15.83 -13.68 -34.67
N PHE A 706 -14.58 -14.15 -34.71
CA PHE A 706 -13.84 -14.71 -33.59
C PHE A 706 -12.47 -13.98 -33.42
N PRO A 707 -12.45 -12.76 -32.83
CA PRO A 707 -11.24 -11.91 -32.79
C PRO A 707 -10.02 -12.54 -32.09
N ASN A 708 -10.23 -13.52 -31.24
CA ASN A 708 -9.18 -14.22 -30.49
C ASN A 708 -8.92 -15.63 -30.98
N ASP A 709 -9.38 -16.00 -32.19
CA ASP A 709 -9.14 -17.33 -32.74
C ASP A 709 -7.65 -17.55 -33.01
N ILE A 710 -7.10 -18.53 -32.28
CA ILE A 710 -5.66 -18.85 -32.30
C ILE A 710 -5.26 -19.44 -33.65
N THR A 711 -6.13 -20.27 -34.22
CA THR A 711 -5.87 -20.97 -35.50
C THR A 711 -5.79 -19.95 -36.64
N ALA A 712 -6.80 -19.09 -36.76
CA ALA A 712 -6.82 -18.05 -37.80
C ALA A 712 -5.67 -17.06 -37.66
N LYS A 713 -5.37 -16.60 -36.42
CA LYS A 713 -4.21 -15.73 -36.16
C LYS A 713 -2.90 -16.41 -36.52
N PHE A 714 -2.75 -17.69 -36.20
CA PHE A 714 -1.52 -18.43 -36.52
C PHE A 714 -1.31 -18.57 -38.02
N TYR A 715 -2.35 -18.95 -38.78
CA TYR A 715 -2.28 -18.99 -40.22
C TYR A 715 -2.06 -17.60 -40.83
N LEU A 716 -2.72 -16.56 -40.33
CA LEU A 716 -2.54 -15.19 -40.79
C LEU A 716 -1.08 -14.72 -40.60
N ALA A 717 -0.50 -14.95 -39.43
CA ALA A 717 0.90 -14.59 -39.15
C ALA A 717 1.88 -15.33 -40.11
N ASN A 718 1.65 -16.63 -40.38
CA ASN A 718 2.45 -17.41 -41.29
C ASN A 718 2.28 -16.92 -42.75
N ILE A 719 1.07 -16.55 -43.17
CA ILE A 719 0.77 -15.99 -44.48
C ILE A 719 1.49 -14.66 -44.69
N LEU A 720 1.35 -13.73 -43.73
CA LEU A 720 2.02 -12.41 -43.75
C LEU A 720 3.55 -12.56 -43.77
N PHE A 721 4.09 -13.49 -43.00
CA PHE A 721 5.53 -13.82 -43.06
C PHE A 721 5.96 -14.32 -44.47
N SER A 722 5.13 -15.17 -45.11
CA SER A 722 5.38 -15.70 -46.44
C SER A 722 5.25 -14.63 -47.53
N LYS A 723 4.39 -13.64 -47.34
CA LYS A 723 4.23 -12.45 -48.19
C LYS A 723 5.29 -11.38 -47.97
N ASN A 724 6.21 -11.59 -47.01
CA ASN A 724 7.26 -10.67 -46.60
C ASN A 724 6.78 -9.44 -45.82
N GLU A 725 5.56 -9.48 -45.25
CA GLU A 725 4.97 -8.48 -44.36
C GLU A 725 5.37 -8.78 -42.91
N ILE A 726 6.71 -8.58 -42.66
CA ILE A 726 7.37 -9.10 -41.45
C ILE A 726 6.90 -8.41 -40.18
N GLU A 727 6.69 -7.09 -40.20
CA GLU A 727 6.30 -6.32 -38.99
C GLU A 727 4.90 -6.73 -38.50
N GLU A 728 3.93 -6.89 -39.41
CA GLU A 728 2.58 -7.31 -39.09
C GLU A 728 2.56 -8.76 -38.59
N SER A 729 3.31 -9.65 -39.23
CA SER A 729 3.49 -11.02 -38.76
C SER A 729 4.02 -11.08 -37.32
N ILE A 730 5.09 -10.32 -37.01
CA ILE A 730 5.62 -10.21 -35.64
C ILE A 730 4.56 -9.74 -34.64
N SER A 731 3.77 -8.73 -35.02
CA SER A 731 2.70 -8.19 -34.15
C SER A 731 1.68 -9.28 -33.80
N ILE A 732 1.27 -10.08 -34.79
CA ILE A 732 0.28 -11.15 -34.57
C ILE A 732 0.88 -12.32 -33.76
N TYR A 733 2.15 -12.69 -33.99
CA TYR A 733 2.81 -13.70 -33.16
C TYR A 733 2.94 -13.26 -31.72
N LYS A 734 3.21 -11.97 -31.45
CA LYS A 734 3.25 -11.44 -30.08
C LYS A 734 1.88 -11.52 -29.41
N GLN A 735 0.80 -11.15 -30.12
CA GLN A 735 -0.59 -11.33 -29.61
C GLN A 735 -0.90 -12.81 -29.32
N LEU A 736 -0.45 -13.73 -30.15
CA LEU A 736 -0.65 -15.16 -29.93
C LEU A 736 0.09 -15.66 -28.68
N LEU A 737 1.30 -15.14 -28.40
CA LEU A 737 2.02 -15.48 -27.19
C LEU A 737 1.41 -14.86 -25.91
N GLU A 738 0.68 -13.74 -26.04
CA GLU A 738 -0.13 -13.22 -24.92
C GLU A 738 -1.28 -14.17 -24.59
N LEU A 739 -1.91 -14.78 -25.62
CA LEU A 739 -2.98 -15.76 -25.45
C LEU A 739 -2.48 -17.14 -25.02
N GLN A 740 -1.32 -17.54 -25.51
CA GLN A 740 -0.68 -18.86 -25.26
C GLN A 740 0.84 -18.70 -24.98
N PRO A 741 1.23 -18.31 -23.76
CA PRO A 741 2.66 -18.06 -23.44
C PRO A 741 3.58 -19.25 -23.61
N GLU A 742 3.06 -20.48 -23.49
CA GLU A 742 3.83 -21.73 -23.58
C GLU A 742 3.79 -22.37 -24.99
N ASN A 743 3.27 -21.67 -26.00
CA ASN A 743 3.24 -22.22 -27.36
C ASN A 743 4.60 -22.09 -28.07
N PHE A 744 5.38 -23.18 -28.02
CA PHE A 744 6.74 -23.19 -28.58
C PHE A 744 6.78 -22.98 -30.08
N ASN A 745 5.79 -23.44 -30.84
CA ASN A 745 5.72 -23.24 -32.29
C ASN A 745 5.57 -21.77 -32.65
N VAL A 746 4.66 -21.08 -31.97
CA VAL A 746 4.46 -19.62 -32.15
C VAL A 746 5.73 -18.87 -31.77
N ARG A 747 6.34 -19.25 -30.64
CA ARG A 747 7.60 -18.65 -30.17
C ARG A 747 8.75 -18.83 -31.10
N TYR A 748 8.87 -20.02 -31.70
CA TYR A 748 9.88 -20.30 -32.72
C TYR A 748 9.66 -19.47 -34.00
N ASN A 749 8.43 -19.44 -34.53
CA ASN A 749 8.10 -18.66 -35.72
C ASN A 749 8.31 -17.14 -35.49
N LEU A 750 8.00 -16.64 -34.29
CA LEU A 750 8.32 -15.26 -33.89
C LEU A 750 9.83 -15.01 -33.95
N ALA A 751 10.63 -15.92 -33.41
CA ALA A 751 12.09 -15.79 -33.45
C ALA A 751 12.63 -15.73 -34.89
N ILE A 752 12.12 -16.59 -35.79
CA ILE A 752 12.47 -16.57 -37.20
C ILE A 752 12.07 -15.25 -37.87
N ALA A 753 10.88 -14.71 -37.56
CA ALA A 753 10.43 -13.43 -38.09
C ALA A 753 11.32 -12.26 -37.59
N LEU A 754 11.69 -12.26 -36.31
CA LEU A 754 12.62 -11.30 -35.73
C LEU A 754 14.03 -11.38 -36.32
N MET A 755 14.53 -12.59 -36.63
CA MET A 755 15.79 -12.78 -37.34
C MET A 755 15.74 -12.14 -38.74
N LYS A 756 14.64 -12.32 -39.46
CA LYS A 756 14.45 -11.70 -40.78
C LYS A 756 14.38 -10.17 -40.71
N GLN A 757 13.86 -9.63 -39.62
CA GLN A 757 13.88 -8.19 -39.30
C GLN A 757 15.24 -7.68 -38.78
N LYS A 758 16.23 -8.57 -38.61
CA LYS A 758 17.55 -8.30 -38.00
C LYS A 758 17.51 -7.92 -36.51
N ASN A 759 16.43 -8.23 -35.80
CA ASN A 759 16.33 -8.07 -34.34
C ASN A 759 16.86 -9.34 -33.63
N PHE A 760 18.18 -9.57 -33.75
CA PHE A 760 18.82 -10.77 -33.25
C PHE A 760 18.78 -10.91 -31.74
N TYR A 761 18.71 -9.81 -31.01
CA TYR A 761 18.66 -9.84 -29.56
C TYR A 761 17.33 -10.44 -29.04
N GLU A 762 16.20 -9.96 -29.54
CA GLU A 762 14.88 -10.46 -29.14
C GLU A 762 14.66 -11.90 -29.64
N ALA A 763 15.12 -12.20 -30.85
CA ALA A 763 15.08 -13.56 -31.41
C ALA A 763 15.82 -14.58 -30.51
N GLU A 764 17.01 -14.22 -30.06
CA GLU A 764 17.81 -15.06 -29.16
C GLU A 764 17.12 -15.32 -27.82
N GLN A 765 16.46 -14.32 -27.26
CA GLN A 765 15.69 -14.50 -26.03
C GLN A 765 14.57 -15.53 -26.18
N HIS A 766 13.81 -15.48 -27.28
CA HIS A 766 12.75 -16.44 -27.56
C HIS A 766 13.27 -17.85 -27.78
N LEU A 767 14.39 -18.01 -28.51
CA LEU A 767 15.01 -19.32 -28.75
C LEU A 767 15.61 -19.92 -27.46
N ASN A 768 16.27 -19.11 -26.64
CA ASN A 768 16.79 -19.54 -25.33
C ASN A 768 15.68 -19.96 -24.39
N TYR A 769 14.52 -19.27 -24.42
CA TYR A 769 13.37 -19.71 -23.67
C TYR A 769 12.92 -21.12 -24.08
N ILE A 770 12.80 -21.41 -25.37
CA ILE A 770 12.46 -22.76 -25.86
C ILE A 770 13.50 -23.77 -25.35
N LEU A 771 14.79 -23.44 -25.50
CA LEU A 771 15.87 -24.35 -25.11
C LEU A 771 15.91 -24.63 -23.60
N SER A 772 15.51 -23.66 -22.79
CA SER A 772 15.38 -23.84 -21.32
C SER A 772 14.33 -24.88 -20.93
N LYS A 773 13.32 -25.09 -21.77
CA LYS A 773 12.23 -26.07 -21.58
C LYS A 773 12.45 -27.37 -22.37
N GLN A 774 13.17 -27.27 -23.47
CA GLN A 774 13.47 -28.38 -24.39
C GLN A 774 14.97 -28.38 -24.72
N PRO A 775 15.85 -28.86 -23.84
CA PRO A 775 17.32 -28.75 -23.99
C PRO A 775 17.88 -29.45 -25.23
N ASP A 776 17.16 -30.47 -25.76
CA ASP A 776 17.59 -31.30 -26.90
C ASP A 776 17.03 -30.84 -28.26
N ASN A 777 16.34 -29.69 -28.31
CA ASN A 777 15.76 -29.18 -29.56
C ASN A 777 16.85 -28.72 -30.52
N SER A 778 17.14 -29.59 -31.51
CA SER A 778 18.20 -29.38 -32.50
C SER A 778 17.95 -28.17 -33.43
N LEU A 779 16.68 -28.00 -33.85
CA LEU A 779 16.30 -26.84 -34.69
C LEU A 779 16.58 -25.50 -34.01
N VAL A 780 16.26 -25.39 -32.70
CA VAL A 780 16.52 -24.17 -31.94
C VAL A 780 18.02 -23.93 -31.79
N LYS A 781 18.83 -25.00 -31.55
CA LYS A 781 20.30 -24.87 -31.46
C LYS A 781 20.89 -24.38 -32.75
N GLU A 782 20.40 -24.89 -33.89
CA GLU A 782 20.83 -24.44 -35.22
C GLU A 782 20.56 -22.95 -35.43
N GLN A 783 19.36 -22.47 -35.11
CA GLN A 783 19.02 -21.03 -35.25
C GLN A 783 19.87 -20.14 -34.35
N LEU A 784 20.18 -20.58 -33.13
CA LEU A 784 21.06 -19.83 -32.22
C LEU A 784 22.49 -19.73 -32.81
N ASN A 785 23.02 -20.78 -33.42
CA ASN A 785 24.31 -20.75 -34.09
C ASN A 785 24.30 -19.75 -35.27
N ILE A 786 23.21 -19.71 -36.04
CA ILE A 786 23.05 -18.75 -37.16
C ILE A 786 23.05 -17.31 -36.59
N ILE A 787 22.34 -17.03 -35.50
CA ILE A 787 22.36 -15.71 -34.85
C ILE A 787 23.79 -15.34 -34.43
N GLN A 788 24.55 -16.26 -33.82
CA GLN A 788 25.92 -16.00 -33.40
C GLN A 788 26.83 -15.67 -34.57
N GLN A 789 26.67 -16.37 -35.68
CA GLN A 789 27.40 -16.06 -36.90
C GLN A 789 27.06 -14.68 -37.46
N MET A 790 25.77 -14.34 -37.50
CA MET A 790 25.30 -13.04 -38.00
C MET A 790 25.64 -11.84 -37.11
N LYS A 791 25.90 -12.05 -35.83
CA LYS A 791 26.36 -11.00 -34.89
C LYS A 791 27.87 -10.72 -35.02
N ASN A 792 28.63 -11.66 -35.59
CA ASN A 792 30.08 -11.54 -35.77
C ASN A 792 30.46 -10.93 -37.14
N PHE A 793 29.48 -10.69 -37.99
CA PHE A 793 29.55 -9.92 -39.22
C PHE A 793 28.88 -8.53 -39.05
#